data_9aa04d5a26c199d015ae76360c48a94b
#
_entry.id   9aa04d5a26c199d015ae76360c48a94b
#
_cell.length_a   1.000
_cell.length_b   1.000
_cell.length_c   1.000
_cell.angle_alpha   90.00
_cell.angle_beta   90.00
_cell.angle_gamma   90.00
#
_symmetry.space_group_name_H-M   'P 1'
#
loop_
_entity.id
_entity.type
_entity.pdbx_description
1 polymer ?
#
loop_
_entity_poly.entity_id
_entity_poly.type
_entity_poly.pdbx_seq_one_letter_code
_entity_poly.pdbx_strand_id
1 'polypeptide(L)'
;LQHLGTRGAAPPRRRRIRKLRLLALLTVLFAFAAASFTFGLVSAIAGEIETLDPANRRGDVDTVVYAAPNANGHKRVLAILRGEESRVLVPSEEIADVMKQAIVAVEDRRFYEHRGVDVRGIARALWQDIRSQGVVEGGSTITQQYVKNAYARNERTVARKVREAALAWQLEQRWSKDRILTAYLNTIYFGNGAYGVQQAARTYFKKTASELTLPEAALLAGIPTDPSRYDPVQRPLAARARRDYVIGLLAELGRLTPAEAASARRADLPEPEDIRLPGTQGPAQHFVNYVKDQLVAQYGANRVFGGGLEVTTTLDLTLQEDARAAVQAAFPSPDGPTAALVAIDPRDGSVKAMVGGSNFRKSQFNLATQAERQPGSSFKPIVLATALRQGISPQTQFASKPVEIDAGDRIWQVTNYEDSYLGTADLARAMVSSDNAVYAQLTSFLGPKAIVRTARDLGIRSELPAYFSLGLGAVAVNPLDMARAYATIANDGQRVDGSLTGDRPVVVREVGFRKSGKRVVNEPVPTPVLTTDEARTVTAILEDVVRVGTGRRAQLTGWSEAGKTGTTDNYGDAWFVGYTPELVVAVWVGYPDDLRPMLTEFGGQPVSGGTLPALLWKDFMTRALGDVEPTEFEGAPYLPGEVRRVVRRGGGWKLDNGYCPGTVSIVYVAGRAPGETAECYANEVSVPVVVGSTLDSARSTLSTVPLDSSVILIPAEAGKRPGMVVKQEPRGGFLSAGAPVQLYVTHARDGVVPNLVGSSEIDARAQLRALRLRPMVAYEPGPTGVVLEQSVEPGVAAKPGLRLRLVVGRSTS
;
A
#
# COMPACT_ATOMS: atom_id res chain seq x y z
N LEU A 1 83.28 17.07 41.82
CA LEU A 1 83.38 15.67 42.22
C LEU A 1 81.98 14.97 42.15
N GLN A 2 82.03 13.93 41.44
CA GLN A 2 81.09 12.76 41.37
C GLN A 2 79.76 12.87 40.62
N HIS A 3 79.76 12.12 39.51
CA HIS A 3 78.66 11.58 38.74
C HIS A 3 77.62 10.83 39.53
N LEU A 4 76.38 10.99 39.20
CA LEU A 4 75.32 9.98 39.27
C LEU A 4 74.49 9.93 38.03
N GLY A 5 74.63 8.81 37.31
CA GLY A 5 73.89 8.58 36.05
C GLY A 5 72.39 8.27 36.25
N THR A 6 71.55 8.82 35.39
CA THR A 6 70.15 8.51 35.28
C THR A 6 69.93 7.24 34.44
N ARG A 7 69.45 6.18 35.06
CA ARG A 7 68.97 4.94 34.38
C ARG A 7 67.67 5.23 33.68
N GLY A 8 67.65 5.07 32.35
CA GLY A 8 66.42 5.14 31.52
C GLY A 8 65.50 3.95 31.76
N ALA A 9 64.21 4.24 31.94
CA ALA A 9 63.16 3.26 32.08
C ALA A 9 62.72 2.72 30.71
N ALA A 10 62.76 1.39 30.49
CA ALA A 10 62.33 0.73 29.30
C ALA A 10 60.78 0.67 29.25
N PRO A 11 60.13 0.72 28.06
CA PRO A 11 58.66 0.79 27.95
C PRO A 11 57.98 -0.57 28.19
N PRO A 12 56.73 -0.58 28.69
CA PRO A 12 56.05 -1.81 29.08
C PRO A 12 55.46 -2.59 27.88
N ARG A 13 56.24 -3.49 27.31
CA ARG A 13 55.83 -4.39 26.21
C ARG A 13 54.94 -5.59 26.65
N ARG A 14 54.62 -5.80 27.94
CA ARG A 14 54.04 -7.05 28.45
C ARG A 14 52.51 -7.11 28.50
N ARG A 15 51.77 -6.00 28.33
CA ARG A 15 50.28 -6.02 28.49
C ARG A 15 49.51 -6.48 27.22
N ARG A 16 50.02 -6.26 26.02
CA ARG A 16 49.34 -6.65 24.77
C ARG A 16 49.32 -8.18 24.56
N ILE A 17 50.37 -8.86 24.85
CA ILE A 17 50.53 -10.34 24.68
C ILE A 17 49.60 -11.10 25.62
N ARG A 18 49.39 -10.61 26.85
CA ARG A 18 48.41 -11.23 27.78
C ARG A 18 46.97 -11.08 27.35
N LYS A 19 46.56 -9.95 26.78
CA LYS A 19 45.21 -9.72 26.26
C LYS A 19 44.93 -10.58 25.03
N LEU A 20 45.89 -10.75 24.13
CA LEU A 20 45.78 -11.63 22.98
C LEU A 20 45.65 -13.12 23.36
N ARG A 21 46.45 -13.57 24.38
CA ARG A 21 46.33 -14.93 24.89
C ARG A 21 45.00 -15.18 25.61
N LEU A 22 44.51 -14.20 26.36
CA LEU A 22 43.19 -14.27 27.00
C LEU A 22 42.07 -14.33 25.94
N LEU A 23 42.16 -13.47 24.90
CA LEU A 23 41.21 -13.47 23.79
C LEU A 23 41.22 -14.81 23.03
N ALA A 24 42.40 -15.36 22.76
CA ALA A 24 42.54 -16.70 22.14
C ALA A 24 41.94 -17.81 23.00
N LEU A 25 42.18 -17.77 24.33
CA LEU A 25 41.62 -18.72 25.28
C LEU A 25 40.08 -18.62 25.30
N LEU A 26 39.53 -17.40 25.38
CA LEU A 26 38.07 -17.17 25.34
C LEU A 26 37.46 -17.63 24.02
N THR A 27 38.14 -17.42 22.89
CA THR A 27 37.69 -17.90 21.57
C THR A 27 37.66 -19.42 21.51
N VAL A 28 38.67 -20.09 22.04
CA VAL A 28 38.75 -21.56 22.14
C VAL A 28 37.65 -22.11 23.04
N LEU A 29 37.47 -21.51 24.23
CA LEU A 29 36.41 -21.89 25.18
C LEU A 29 35.01 -21.67 24.56
N PHE A 30 34.81 -20.55 23.85
CA PHE A 30 33.57 -20.29 23.13
C PHE A 30 33.34 -21.31 22.02
N ALA A 31 34.37 -21.67 21.26
CA ALA A 31 34.30 -22.71 20.24
C ALA A 31 33.93 -24.09 20.80
N PHE A 32 34.53 -24.45 21.95
CA PHE A 32 34.18 -25.69 22.67
C PHE A 32 32.78 -25.67 23.26
N ALA A 33 32.36 -24.57 23.86
CA ALA A 33 30.99 -24.40 24.35
C ALA A 33 29.97 -24.45 23.20
N ALA A 34 30.25 -23.80 22.08
CA ALA A 34 29.42 -23.85 20.87
C ALA A 34 29.36 -25.26 20.27
N ALA A 35 30.48 -25.97 20.21
CA ALA A 35 30.55 -27.36 19.75
C ALA A 35 29.76 -28.31 20.65
N SER A 36 29.91 -28.19 21.97
CA SER A 36 29.18 -28.98 22.97
C SER A 36 27.69 -28.69 22.95
N PHE A 37 27.28 -27.41 22.76
CA PHE A 37 25.91 -27.00 22.62
C PHE A 37 25.30 -27.56 21.34
N THR A 38 26.02 -27.48 20.21
CA THR A 38 25.55 -28.05 18.94
C THR A 38 25.45 -29.57 19.00
N PHE A 39 26.42 -30.26 19.63
CA PHE A 39 26.36 -31.70 19.80
C PHE A 39 25.20 -32.13 20.72
N GLY A 40 24.97 -31.44 21.83
CA GLY A 40 23.85 -31.68 22.74
C GLY A 40 22.50 -31.45 22.05
N LEU A 41 22.39 -30.37 21.23
CA LEU A 41 21.20 -30.06 20.45
C LEU A 41 20.94 -31.14 19.38
N VAL A 42 21.98 -31.55 18.67
CA VAL A 42 21.92 -32.61 17.65
C VAL A 42 21.51 -33.95 18.25
N SER A 43 22.05 -34.31 19.40
CA SER A 43 21.74 -35.59 20.10
C SER A 43 20.31 -35.59 20.64
N ALA A 44 19.81 -34.45 21.15
CA ALA A 44 18.45 -34.34 21.68
C ALA A 44 17.38 -34.45 20.58
N ILE A 45 17.74 -34.17 19.31
CA ILE A 45 16.82 -34.09 18.18
C ILE A 45 16.86 -35.39 17.34
N ALA A 46 17.80 -36.29 17.58
CA ALA A 46 18.03 -37.46 16.72
C ALA A 46 16.82 -38.44 16.60
N GLY A 47 15.93 -38.50 17.60
CA GLY A 47 14.71 -39.31 17.58
C GLY A 47 13.55 -38.69 16.82
N GLU A 48 13.63 -37.40 16.46
CA GLU A 48 12.50 -36.70 15.82
C GLU A 48 12.40 -36.91 14.30
N ILE A 49 13.43 -37.49 13.67
CA ILE A 49 13.50 -37.62 12.19
C ILE A 49 12.46 -38.60 11.61
N GLU A 50 12.15 -39.68 12.36
CA GLU A 50 11.14 -40.65 11.90
C GLU A 50 9.72 -40.04 11.80
N THR A 51 9.45 -39.02 12.60
CA THR A 51 8.18 -38.29 12.57
C THR A 51 8.08 -37.30 11.42
N LEU A 52 9.18 -37.04 10.70
CA LEU A 52 9.19 -36.15 9.53
C LEU A 52 8.64 -36.80 8.27
N ASP A 53 8.62 -38.13 8.16
CA ASP A 53 8.08 -38.80 6.97
C ASP A 53 6.60 -38.46 6.76
N PRO A 54 6.19 -37.91 5.60
CA PRO A 54 4.81 -37.60 5.32
C PRO A 54 3.87 -38.80 5.46
N ALA A 55 4.36 -40.00 5.18
CA ALA A 55 3.60 -41.25 5.27
C ALA A 55 3.26 -41.65 6.72
N ASN A 56 4.02 -41.19 7.71
CA ASN A 56 3.84 -41.49 9.13
C ASN A 56 2.94 -40.49 9.87
N ARG A 57 2.47 -39.45 9.20
CA ARG A 57 1.59 -38.44 9.80
C ARG A 57 0.15 -38.94 9.80
N ARG A 58 -0.29 -39.56 10.87
CA ARG A 58 -1.68 -39.95 11.14
C ARG A 58 -2.32 -38.94 12.08
N GLY A 59 -3.56 -38.49 11.77
CA GLY A 59 -4.42 -37.73 12.68
C GLY A 59 -4.57 -36.25 12.41
N ASP A 60 -4.61 -35.83 11.16
CA ASP A 60 -5.11 -34.49 10.79
C ASP A 60 -6.61 -34.41 11.19
N VAL A 61 -6.96 -33.32 11.87
CA VAL A 61 -8.33 -33.02 12.29
C VAL A 61 -8.76 -31.73 11.60
N ASP A 62 -9.91 -31.77 10.92
CA ASP A 62 -10.43 -30.59 10.21
C ASP A 62 -10.64 -29.40 11.13
N THR A 63 -10.35 -28.22 10.64
CA THR A 63 -10.71 -26.97 11.29
C THR A 63 -12.12 -26.59 10.90
N VAL A 64 -12.93 -26.25 11.90
CA VAL A 64 -14.30 -25.78 11.70
C VAL A 64 -14.39 -24.29 12.00
N VAL A 65 -14.92 -23.55 11.03
CA VAL A 65 -15.15 -22.11 11.14
C VAL A 65 -16.65 -21.88 11.35
N TYR A 66 -16.98 -21.19 12.44
CA TYR A 66 -18.34 -20.87 12.84
C TYR A 66 -18.62 -19.38 12.68
N ALA A 67 -19.88 -19.03 12.39
CA ALA A 67 -20.41 -17.68 12.57
C ALA A 67 -20.39 -17.25 14.05
N ALA A 68 -20.62 -16.00 14.31
CA ALA A 68 -20.91 -15.52 15.65
C ALA A 68 -22.13 -16.27 16.20
N PRO A 69 -22.16 -16.56 17.51
CA PRO A 69 -23.34 -17.18 18.12
C PRO A 69 -24.55 -16.23 17.97
N ASN A 70 -25.70 -16.79 17.64
CA ASN A 70 -26.97 -16.05 17.67
C ASN A 70 -27.41 -15.75 19.13
N ALA A 71 -28.52 -15.04 19.31
CA ALA A 71 -29.07 -14.68 20.63
C ALA A 71 -29.26 -15.88 21.57
N ASN A 72 -29.50 -17.09 21.02
CA ASN A 72 -29.67 -18.34 21.76
C ASN A 72 -28.33 -19.09 21.99
N GLY A 73 -27.19 -18.50 21.64
CA GLY A 73 -25.87 -19.10 21.79
C GLY A 73 -25.51 -20.16 20.74
N HIS A 74 -26.36 -20.43 19.75
CA HIS A 74 -26.11 -21.43 18.71
C HIS A 74 -25.12 -20.89 17.67
N LYS A 75 -24.12 -21.70 17.32
CA LYS A 75 -23.11 -21.41 16.29
C LYS A 75 -23.42 -22.18 15.00
N ARG A 76 -23.56 -21.52 13.86
CA ARG A 76 -23.66 -22.18 12.54
C ARG A 76 -22.30 -22.32 11.91
N VAL A 77 -22.07 -23.46 11.27
CA VAL A 77 -20.84 -23.70 10.51
C VAL A 77 -20.85 -22.85 9.25
N LEU A 78 -19.80 -22.06 9.05
CA LEU A 78 -19.54 -21.30 7.82
C LEU A 78 -18.69 -22.10 6.84
N ALA A 79 -17.68 -22.82 7.35
CA ALA A 79 -16.79 -23.62 6.53
C ALA A 79 -16.10 -24.72 7.35
N ILE A 80 -15.68 -25.78 6.65
CA ILE A 80 -14.79 -26.81 7.16
C ILE A 80 -13.53 -26.74 6.33
N LEU A 81 -12.40 -26.38 6.97
CA LEU A 81 -11.08 -26.30 6.33
C LEU A 81 -10.40 -27.66 6.50
N ARG A 82 -10.43 -28.49 5.46
CA ARG A 82 -10.01 -29.90 5.47
C ARG A 82 -8.54 -30.06 5.14
N GLY A 83 -7.86 -30.94 5.86
CA GLY A 83 -6.45 -31.26 5.66
C GLY A 83 -6.17 -32.58 4.95
N GLU A 84 -6.91 -33.66 5.29
CA GLU A 84 -6.59 -35.01 4.83
C GLU A 84 -7.15 -35.38 3.45
N GLU A 85 -8.33 -34.93 3.06
CA GLU A 85 -8.91 -35.25 1.73
C GLU A 85 -8.14 -34.62 0.57
N SER A 86 -7.19 -33.72 0.85
CA SER A 86 -6.43 -32.99 -0.15
C SER A 86 -4.96 -33.44 -0.29
N ARG A 87 -4.47 -34.38 0.52
CA ARG A 87 -3.07 -34.87 0.38
C ARG A 87 -3.05 -36.18 -0.40
N VAL A 88 -2.64 -36.09 -1.64
CA VAL A 88 -2.29 -37.27 -2.45
C VAL A 88 -0.80 -37.31 -2.58
N LEU A 89 -0.16 -38.26 -1.86
CA LEU A 89 1.29 -38.46 -1.96
C LEU A 89 1.58 -39.18 -3.27
N VAL A 90 2.49 -38.63 -4.04
CA VAL A 90 2.96 -39.20 -5.31
C VAL A 90 4.47 -39.45 -5.24
N PRO A 91 4.97 -40.55 -5.84
CA PRO A 91 6.40 -40.80 -5.94
C PRO A 91 7.05 -39.80 -6.92
N SER A 92 8.39 -39.73 -6.88
CA SER A 92 9.17 -38.75 -7.68
C SER A 92 8.88 -38.85 -9.17
N GLU A 93 8.64 -40.06 -9.68
CA GLU A 93 8.38 -40.37 -11.08
C GLU A 93 7.05 -39.81 -11.57
N GLU A 94 6.10 -39.59 -10.67
CA GLU A 94 4.78 -39.01 -10.96
C GLU A 94 4.75 -37.50 -10.79
N ILE A 95 5.91 -36.84 -10.62
CA ILE A 95 6.03 -35.39 -10.58
C ILE A 95 6.79 -34.95 -11.82
N ALA A 96 6.20 -34.07 -12.63
CA ALA A 96 6.85 -33.54 -13.82
C ALA A 96 8.23 -32.93 -13.49
N ASP A 97 9.24 -33.23 -14.27
CA ASP A 97 10.62 -32.74 -14.04
C ASP A 97 10.69 -31.21 -14.10
N VAL A 98 9.88 -30.60 -14.94
CA VAL A 98 9.77 -29.14 -15.02
C VAL A 98 9.27 -28.53 -13.71
N MET A 99 8.41 -29.21 -12.94
CA MET A 99 7.98 -28.76 -11.60
C MET A 99 9.12 -28.83 -10.58
N LYS A 100 9.90 -29.93 -10.60
CA LYS A 100 11.08 -30.07 -9.73
C LYS A 100 12.11 -28.97 -10.02
N GLN A 101 12.36 -28.69 -11.31
CA GLN A 101 13.28 -27.64 -11.74
C GLN A 101 12.77 -26.24 -11.34
N ALA A 102 11.49 -25.95 -11.52
CA ALA A 102 10.90 -24.65 -11.22
C ALA A 102 10.95 -24.32 -9.72
N ILE A 103 10.61 -25.30 -8.85
CA ILE A 103 10.62 -25.07 -7.40
C ILE A 103 12.06 -24.91 -6.87
N VAL A 104 13.02 -25.69 -7.38
CA VAL A 104 14.43 -25.55 -7.02
C VAL A 104 14.98 -24.20 -7.49
N ALA A 105 14.63 -23.75 -8.69
CA ALA A 105 15.09 -22.48 -9.23
C ALA A 105 14.63 -21.28 -8.41
N VAL A 106 13.42 -21.32 -7.85
CA VAL A 106 12.84 -20.18 -7.12
C VAL A 106 13.10 -20.22 -5.62
N GLU A 107 13.14 -21.41 -5.00
CA GLU A 107 13.26 -21.54 -3.53
C GLU A 107 14.69 -21.80 -3.09
N ASP A 108 15.48 -22.55 -3.88
CA ASP A 108 16.83 -22.96 -3.48
C ASP A 108 17.71 -23.34 -4.68
N ARG A 109 18.23 -22.33 -5.39
CA ARG A 109 19.01 -22.52 -6.64
C ARG A 109 20.19 -23.48 -6.52
N ARG A 110 20.74 -23.63 -5.31
CA ARG A 110 21.89 -24.48 -5.00
C ARG A 110 21.52 -25.71 -4.18
N PHE A 111 20.26 -26.13 -4.26
CA PHE A 111 19.73 -27.26 -3.50
C PHE A 111 20.61 -28.49 -3.56
N TYR A 112 21.11 -28.84 -4.74
CA TYR A 112 21.97 -30.02 -4.94
C TYR A 112 23.44 -29.83 -4.52
N GLU A 113 23.87 -28.61 -4.18
CA GLU A 113 25.25 -28.25 -3.87
C GLU A 113 25.56 -28.19 -2.36
N HIS A 114 24.60 -27.87 -1.54
CA HIS A 114 24.76 -27.70 -0.09
C HIS A 114 24.25 -28.94 0.69
N ARG A 115 24.52 -28.96 1.99
CA ARG A 115 24.08 -30.00 2.94
C ARG A 115 23.17 -29.45 4.02
N GLY A 116 21.91 -29.23 3.71
CA GLY A 116 20.85 -28.75 4.62
C GLY A 116 20.80 -27.24 4.82
N VAL A 117 21.94 -26.56 4.88
CA VAL A 117 22.04 -25.12 5.06
C VAL A 117 22.94 -24.51 3.99
N ASP A 118 22.45 -23.50 3.30
CA ASP A 118 23.21 -22.72 2.33
C ASP A 118 23.82 -21.46 2.93
N VAL A 119 25.01 -21.58 3.53
CA VAL A 119 25.73 -20.46 4.14
C VAL A 119 26.07 -19.34 3.14
N ARG A 120 26.39 -19.71 1.88
CA ARG A 120 26.69 -18.74 0.81
C ARG A 120 25.42 -18.00 0.35
N GLY A 121 24.28 -18.72 0.28
CA GLY A 121 22.98 -18.13 -0.02
C GLY A 121 22.54 -17.15 1.05
N ILE A 122 22.70 -17.50 2.33
CA ILE A 122 22.41 -16.62 3.47
C ILE A 122 23.25 -15.33 3.38
N ALA A 123 24.56 -15.46 3.12
CA ALA A 123 25.43 -14.29 3.00
C ALA A 123 25.04 -13.38 1.82
N ARG A 124 24.63 -13.95 0.69
CA ARG A 124 24.14 -13.21 -0.48
C ARG A 124 22.83 -12.49 -0.19
N ALA A 125 21.85 -13.20 0.39
CA ALA A 125 20.55 -12.62 0.76
C ALA A 125 20.73 -11.44 1.73
N LEU A 126 21.57 -11.60 2.76
CA LEU A 126 21.88 -10.52 3.71
C LEU A 126 22.53 -9.32 3.02
N TRP A 127 23.42 -9.54 2.06
CA TRP A 127 24.04 -8.47 1.27
C TRP A 127 23.03 -7.71 0.40
N GLN A 128 22.10 -8.45 -0.23
CA GLN A 128 21.04 -7.84 -1.05
C GLN A 128 20.03 -7.07 -0.20
N ASP A 129 19.60 -7.61 0.96
CA ASP A 129 18.69 -6.94 1.90
C ASP A 129 19.28 -5.62 2.42
N ILE A 130 20.58 -5.60 2.74
CA ILE A 130 21.29 -4.37 3.15
C ILE A 130 21.32 -3.34 2.00
N ARG A 131 21.49 -3.78 0.76
CA ARG A 131 21.61 -2.88 -0.41
C ARG A 131 20.27 -2.33 -0.88
N SER A 132 19.19 -3.10 -0.76
CA SER A 132 17.85 -2.74 -1.22
C SER A 132 16.97 -2.07 -0.16
N GLN A 133 17.45 -1.94 1.09
CA GLN A 133 16.69 -1.46 2.26
C GLN A 133 15.37 -2.21 2.50
N GLY A 134 15.27 -3.46 2.05
CA GLY A 134 14.09 -4.32 2.21
C GLY A 134 14.44 -5.80 2.10
N VAL A 135 13.59 -6.68 2.62
CA VAL A 135 13.75 -8.14 2.51
C VAL A 135 13.40 -8.58 1.09
N VAL A 136 14.40 -8.87 0.27
CA VAL A 136 14.26 -9.22 -1.16
C VAL A 136 14.41 -10.71 -1.44
N GLU A 137 15.25 -11.43 -0.70
CA GLU A 137 15.45 -12.89 -0.87
C GLU A 137 15.35 -13.67 0.45
N GLY A 138 14.66 -14.82 0.41
CA GLY A 138 14.60 -15.75 1.53
C GLY A 138 15.86 -16.64 1.58
N GLY A 139 16.67 -16.47 2.61
CA GLY A 139 17.88 -17.30 2.83
C GLY A 139 17.63 -18.69 3.43
N SER A 140 16.42 -19.27 3.33
CA SER A 140 16.09 -20.59 3.86
C SER A 140 16.08 -21.64 2.76
N THR A 141 16.75 -22.78 2.95
CA THR A 141 16.80 -23.88 1.99
C THR A 141 15.48 -24.68 1.93
N ILE A 142 15.24 -25.41 0.85
CA ILE A 142 14.11 -26.37 0.70
C ILE A 142 14.08 -27.33 1.89
N THR A 143 15.21 -27.85 2.33
CA THR A 143 15.29 -28.75 3.48
C THR A 143 14.88 -28.09 4.78
N GLN A 144 15.29 -26.82 5.02
CA GLN A 144 14.85 -26.04 6.18
C GLN A 144 13.35 -25.74 6.13
N GLN A 145 12.82 -25.40 4.95
CA GLN A 145 11.39 -25.16 4.76
C GLN A 145 10.57 -26.44 4.99
N TYR A 146 11.04 -27.57 4.51
CA TYR A 146 10.43 -28.87 4.77
C TYR A 146 10.35 -29.17 6.28
N VAL A 147 11.48 -29.05 6.98
CA VAL A 147 11.55 -29.24 8.44
C VAL A 147 10.62 -28.26 9.17
N LYS A 148 10.65 -26.98 8.81
CA LYS A 148 9.76 -25.95 9.37
C LYS A 148 8.29 -26.34 9.20
N ASN A 149 7.88 -26.79 8.02
CA ASN A 149 6.50 -27.18 7.73
C ASN A 149 6.11 -28.50 8.44
N ALA A 150 7.11 -29.36 8.67
CA ALA A 150 6.91 -30.62 9.41
C ALA A 150 6.71 -30.40 10.93
N TYR A 151 7.35 -29.43 11.54
CA TYR A 151 7.41 -29.21 12.99
C TYR A 151 6.34 -28.27 13.57
N ALA A 152 5.58 -27.58 12.77
CA ALA A 152 4.40 -26.75 13.14
C ALA A 152 4.43 -26.05 14.51
N ARG A 153 5.57 -25.48 14.95
CA ARG A 153 5.66 -24.58 16.11
C ARG A 153 5.94 -23.15 15.64
N ASN A 154 4.96 -22.28 15.75
CA ASN A 154 5.00 -20.90 15.23
C ASN A 154 5.70 -19.90 16.13
N GLU A 155 6.67 -20.31 16.92
CA GLU A 155 7.47 -19.38 17.72
C GLU A 155 8.53 -18.70 16.85
N ARG A 156 8.49 -17.39 16.75
CA ARG A 156 9.50 -16.60 16.02
C ARG A 156 10.72 -16.35 16.90
N THR A 157 11.49 -17.40 17.21
CA THR A 157 12.68 -17.31 18.05
C THR A 157 13.94 -17.73 17.30
N VAL A 158 15.10 -17.19 17.72
CA VAL A 158 16.41 -17.59 17.19
C VAL A 158 16.66 -19.08 17.47
N ALA A 159 16.25 -19.58 18.65
CA ALA A 159 16.38 -20.98 19.02
C ALA A 159 15.65 -21.91 18.02
N ARG A 160 14.47 -21.51 17.52
CA ARG A 160 13.77 -22.27 16.50
C ARG A 160 14.57 -22.32 15.18
N LYS A 161 15.16 -21.20 14.73
CA LYS A 161 15.98 -21.17 13.50
C LYS A 161 17.21 -22.07 13.61
N VAL A 162 17.85 -22.12 14.76
CA VAL A 162 18.99 -23.03 15.03
C VAL A 162 18.52 -24.48 14.97
N ARG A 163 17.37 -24.80 15.58
CA ARG A 163 16.80 -26.17 15.53
C ARG A 163 16.43 -26.58 14.11
N GLU A 164 15.79 -25.69 13.32
CA GLU A 164 15.48 -25.94 11.90
C GLU A 164 16.74 -26.27 11.09
N ALA A 165 17.82 -25.51 11.29
CA ALA A 165 19.09 -25.73 10.61
C ALA A 165 19.73 -27.07 11.00
N ALA A 166 19.71 -27.42 12.31
CA ALA A 166 20.24 -28.69 12.80
C ALA A 166 19.47 -29.90 12.25
N LEU A 167 18.13 -29.83 12.26
CA LEU A 167 17.27 -30.86 11.68
C LEU A 167 17.45 -31.00 10.16
N ALA A 168 17.57 -29.89 9.45
CA ALA A 168 17.80 -29.90 8.01
C ALA A 168 19.13 -30.55 7.65
N TRP A 169 20.19 -30.26 8.42
CA TRP A 169 21.49 -30.90 8.26
C TRP A 169 21.44 -32.42 8.54
N GLN A 170 20.77 -32.83 9.62
CA GLN A 170 20.58 -34.24 9.97
C GLN A 170 19.73 -35.00 8.93
N LEU A 171 18.69 -34.38 8.43
CA LEU A 171 17.82 -34.97 7.42
C LEU A 171 18.61 -35.30 6.14
N GLU A 172 19.48 -34.38 5.69
CA GLU A 172 20.33 -34.59 4.53
C GLU A 172 21.49 -35.62 4.73
N GLN A 173 21.75 -36.04 5.97
CA GLN A 173 22.61 -37.18 6.25
C GLN A 173 21.92 -38.55 6.03
N ARG A 174 20.58 -38.56 6.08
CA ARG A 174 19.77 -39.78 6.05
C ARG A 174 18.95 -39.96 4.74
N TRP A 175 18.57 -38.83 4.11
CA TRP A 175 17.73 -38.84 2.93
C TRP A 175 18.48 -38.24 1.73
N SER A 176 18.22 -38.83 0.55
CA SER A 176 18.70 -38.26 -0.72
C SER A 176 18.01 -36.93 -1.01
N LYS A 177 18.64 -36.09 -1.80
CA LYS A 177 18.07 -34.82 -2.29
C LYS A 177 16.73 -35.04 -2.98
N ASP A 178 16.59 -36.05 -3.83
CA ASP A 178 15.34 -36.38 -4.51
C ASP A 178 14.24 -36.79 -3.55
N ARG A 179 14.58 -37.58 -2.50
CA ARG A 179 13.59 -37.89 -1.43
C ARG A 179 13.14 -36.66 -0.69
N ILE A 180 14.05 -35.75 -0.37
CA ILE A 180 13.72 -34.49 0.33
C ILE A 180 12.85 -33.61 -0.55
N LEU A 181 13.21 -33.46 -1.84
CA LEU A 181 12.45 -32.65 -2.80
C LEU A 181 11.03 -33.21 -3.01
N THR A 182 10.92 -34.52 -3.17
CA THR A 182 9.64 -35.24 -3.30
C THR A 182 8.78 -35.05 -2.06
N ALA A 183 9.34 -35.22 -0.86
CA ALA A 183 8.65 -35.00 0.41
C ALA A 183 8.21 -33.53 0.57
N TYR A 184 9.04 -32.59 0.18
CA TYR A 184 8.74 -31.16 0.17
C TYR A 184 7.56 -30.87 -0.77
N LEU A 185 7.64 -31.29 -2.03
CA LEU A 185 6.58 -31.10 -3.03
C LEU A 185 5.25 -31.75 -2.62
N ASN A 186 5.29 -32.86 -1.92
CA ASN A 186 4.10 -33.54 -1.41
C ASN A 186 3.49 -32.89 -0.16
N THR A 187 4.17 -31.91 0.47
CA THR A 187 3.74 -31.40 1.78
C THR A 187 3.54 -29.90 1.83
N ILE A 188 4.13 -29.13 0.90
CA ILE A 188 3.99 -27.67 0.93
C ILE A 188 2.59 -27.23 0.54
N TYR A 189 2.23 -26.06 1.03
CA TYR A 189 0.95 -25.43 0.75
C TYR A 189 1.05 -24.54 -0.50
N PHE A 190 0.24 -24.86 -1.51
CA PHE A 190 0.15 -24.15 -2.78
C PHE A 190 -1.01 -23.14 -2.84
N GLY A 191 -1.58 -22.74 -1.72
CA GLY A 191 -2.78 -21.89 -1.72
C GLY A 191 -4.07 -22.69 -1.96
N ASN A 192 -5.21 -22.01 -1.82
CA ASN A 192 -6.55 -22.54 -2.11
C ASN A 192 -6.85 -23.93 -1.51
N GLY A 193 -6.29 -24.22 -0.32
CA GLY A 193 -6.48 -25.53 0.34
C GLY A 193 -5.67 -26.67 -0.27
N ALA A 194 -4.86 -26.44 -1.30
CA ALA A 194 -4.05 -27.44 -1.96
C ALA A 194 -2.75 -27.72 -1.21
N TYR A 195 -2.65 -28.90 -0.58
CA TYR A 195 -1.44 -29.44 0.01
C TYR A 195 -0.81 -30.48 -0.89
N GLY A 196 0.46 -30.32 -1.22
CA GLY A 196 1.19 -31.15 -2.13
C GLY A 196 0.90 -30.88 -3.61
N VAL A 197 1.89 -31.19 -4.43
CA VAL A 197 1.90 -30.88 -5.86
C VAL A 197 0.77 -31.57 -6.64
N GLN A 198 0.42 -32.81 -6.26
CA GLN A 198 -0.67 -33.55 -6.92
C GLN A 198 -2.03 -32.86 -6.69
N GLN A 199 -2.28 -32.42 -5.47
CA GLN A 199 -3.53 -31.71 -5.17
C GLN A 199 -3.52 -30.33 -5.81
N ALA A 200 -2.39 -29.63 -5.85
CA ALA A 200 -2.27 -28.37 -6.55
C ALA A 200 -2.56 -28.50 -8.05
N ALA A 201 -1.98 -29.50 -8.71
CA ALA A 201 -2.25 -29.78 -10.11
C ALA A 201 -3.74 -30.03 -10.39
N ARG A 202 -4.41 -30.80 -9.50
CA ARG A 202 -5.88 -31.05 -9.59
C ARG A 202 -6.71 -29.80 -9.35
N THR A 203 -6.32 -29.01 -8.33
CA THR A 203 -7.06 -27.81 -7.92
C THR A 203 -7.02 -26.73 -9.00
N TYR A 204 -5.84 -26.43 -9.51
CA TYR A 204 -5.64 -25.32 -10.44
C TYR A 204 -5.82 -25.69 -11.91
N PHE A 205 -5.56 -26.96 -12.29
CA PHE A 205 -5.50 -27.33 -13.71
C PHE A 205 -6.31 -28.58 -14.06
N LYS A 206 -6.92 -29.25 -13.08
CA LYS A 206 -7.66 -30.53 -13.28
C LYS A 206 -6.78 -31.65 -13.86
N LYS A 207 -5.44 -31.60 -13.59
CA LYS A 207 -4.41 -32.54 -14.08
C LYS A 207 -3.75 -33.30 -12.95
N THR A 208 -2.95 -34.32 -13.33
CA THR A 208 -2.01 -34.94 -12.41
C THR A 208 -0.70 -34.14 -12.34
N ALA A 209 0.10 -34.34 -11.31
CA ALA A 209 1.40 -33.67 -11.16
C ALA A 209 2.40 -34.00 -12.25
N SER A 210 2.26 -35.16 -12.91
CA SER A 210 3.08 -35.59 -14.05
C SER A 210 2.73 -34.87 -15.35
N GLU A 211 1.50 -34.33 -15.48
CA GLU A 211 1.00 -33.67 -16.69
C GLU A 211 1.23 -32.16 -16.68
N LEU A 212 1.86 -31.62 -15.62
CA LEU A 212 2.12 -30.19 -15.50
C LEU A 212 3.04 -29.70 -16.63
N THR A 213 2.57 -28.70 -17.36
CA THR A 213 3.36 -27.98 -18.37
C THR A 213 4.28 -26.96 -17.73
N LEU A 214 5.23 -26.41 -18.49
CA LEU A 214 6.16 -25.39 -18.00
C LEU A 214 5.47 -24.14 -17.38
N PRO A 215 4.50 -23.48 -18.03
CA PRO A 215 3.85 -22.32 -17.44
C PRO A 215 3.05 -22.67 -16.17
N GLU A 216 2.43 -23.84 -16.12
CA GLU A 216 1.68 -24.34 -14.97
C GLU A 216 2.62 -24.65 -13.77
N ALA A 217 3.71 -25.34 -14.04
CA ALA A 217 4.75 -25.63 -13.05
C ALA A 217 5.41 -24.35 -12.51
N ALA A 218 5.69 -23.37 -13.37
CA ALA A 218 6.23 -22.08 -12.96
C ALA A 218 5.24 -21.27 -12.11
N LEU A 219 3.94 -21.32 -12.42
CA LEU A 219 2.91 -20.71 -11.60
C LEU A 219 2.88 -21.37 -10.20
N LEU A 220 2.76 -22.70 -10.14
CA LEU A 220 2.73 -23.42 -8.87
C LEU A 220 4.01 -23.18 -8.06
N ALA A 221 5.18 -23.20 -8.66
CA ALA A 221 6.44 -22.95 -7.96
C ALA A 221 6.53 -21.54 -7.36
N GLY A 222 5.82 -20.56 -7.92
CA GLY A 222 5.77 -19.20 -7.43
C GLY A 222 4.91 -18.99 -6.18
N ILE A 223 3.86 -19.80 -5.98
CA ILE A 223 2.84 -19.63 -4.95
C ILE A 223 3.36 -19.83 -3.51
N PRO A 224 4.17 -20.87 -3.17
CA PRO A 224 4.52 -21.21 -1.79
C PRO A 224 5.22 -20.10 -1.01
N THR A 225 5.88 -19.17 -1.67
CA THR A 225 6.55 -18.01 -1.07
C THR A 225 5.56 -17.12 -0.31
N ASP A 226 4.41 -16.84 -0.91
CA ASP A 226 3.28 -16.09 -0.32
C ASP A 226 1.98 -16.50 -1.02
N PRO A 227 1.32 -17.57 -0.53
CA PRO A 227 0.15 -18.15 -1.20
C PRO A 227 -1.03 -17.20 -1.37
N SER A 228 -1.21 -16.26 -0.45
CA SER A 228 -2.28 -15.26 -0.56
C SER A 228 -1.96 -14.15 -1.56
N ARG A 229 -0.68 -13.77 -1.67
CA ARG A 229 -0.23 -12.72 -2.59
C ARG A 229 -0.17 -13.20 -4.04
N TYR A 230 0.17 -14.47 -4.25
CA TYR A 230 0.36 -15.05 -5.58
C TYR A 230 -0.76 -16.01 -5.99
N ASP A 231 -1.93 -15.87 -5.37
CA ASP A 231 -3.13 -16.60 -5.74
C ASP A 231 -3.60 -16.14 -7.14
N PRO A 232 -3.65 -17.03 -8.15
CA PRO A 232 -4.02 -16.65 -9.51
C PRO A 232 -5.49 -16.20 -9.65
N VAL A 233 -6.35 -16.63 -8.72
CA VAL A 233 -7.76 -16.25 -8.69
C VAL A 233 -7.97 -14.88 -8.06
N GLN A 234 -7.35 -14.67 -6.91
CA GLN A 234 -7.55 -13.45 -6.13
C GLN A 234 -6.64 -12.30 -6.61
N ARG A 235 -5.47 -12.62 -7.15
CA ARG A 235 -4.44 -11.65 -7.57
C ARG A 235 -3.76 -12.03 -8.89
N PRO A 236 -4.50 -12.08 -9.99
CA PRO A 236 -3.99 -12.62 -11.27
C PRO A 236 -2.77 -11.87 -11.78
N LEU A 237 -2.71 -10.56 -11.63
CA LEU A 237 -1.54 -9.76 -12.05
C LEU A 237 -0.27 -10.11 -11.25
N ALA A 238 -0.39 -10.26 -9.94
CA ALA A 238 0.73 -10.63 -9.08
C ALA A 238 1.16 -12.09 -9.34
N ALA A 239 0.21 -12.99 -9.53
CA ALA A 239 0.47 -14.38 -9.89
C ALA A 239 1.18 -14.50 -11.25
N ARG A 240 0.72 -13.76 -12.26
CA ARG A 240 1.36 -13.69 -13.58
C ARG A 240 2.79 -13.16 -13.48
N ALA A 241 2.99 -12.05 -12.80
CA ALA A 241 4.33 -11.49 -12.59
C ALA A 241 5.26 -12.47 -11.86
N ARG A 242 4.75 -13.20 -10.86
CA ARG A 242 5.53 -14.20 -10.13
C ARG A 242 5.86 -15.42 -10.97
N ARG A 243 4.93 -15.94 -11.77
CA ARG A 243 5.15 -16.98 -12.76
C ARG A 243 6.25 -16.59 -13.75
N ASP A 244 6.14 -15.38 -14.31
CA ASP A 244 7.08 -14.86 -15.31
C ASP A 244 8.47 -14.64 -14.73
N TYR A 245 8.56 -14.30 -13.42
CA TYR A 245 9.81 -14.29 -12.68
C TYR A 245 10.45 -15.69 -12.58
N VAL A 246 9.65 -16.73 -12.24
CA VAL A 246 10.15 -18.13 -12.19
C VAL A 246 10.64 -18.60 -13.56
N ILE A 247 9.90 -18.29 -14.63
CA ILE A 247 10.31 -18.59 -16.02
C ILE A 247 11.64 -17.87 -16.34
N GLY A 248 11.80 -16.63 -15.90
CA GLY A 248 13.04 -15.87 -16.04
C GLY A 248 14.22 -16.56 -15.36
N LEU A 249 14.03 -17.04 -14.12
CA LEU A 249 15.05 -17.78 -13.38
C LEU A 249 15.48 -19.08 -14.09
N LEU A 250 14.53 -19.83 -14.64
CA LEU A 250 14.83 -21.04 -15.39
C LEU A 250 15.66 -20.74 -16.66
N ALA A 251 15.37 -19.63 -17.35
CA ALA A 251 16.13 -19.17 -18.50
C ALA A 251 17.55 -18.70 -18.11
N GLU A 252 17.70 -17.96 -17.01
CA GLU A 252 19.00 -17.54 -16.46
C GLU A 252 19.88 -18.74 -16.06
N LEU A 253 19.27 -19.82 -15.57
CA LEU A 253 19.96 -21.07 -15.24
C LEU A 253 20.23 -21.97 -16.45
N GLY A 254 19.91 -21.51 -17.67
CA GLY A 254 20.13 -22.25 -18.92
C GLY A 254 19.23 -23.50 -19.04
N ARG A 255 18.11 -23.53 -18.31
CA ARG A 255 17.14 -24.64 -18.39
C ARG A 255 16.11 -24.44 -19.49
N LEU A 256 15.99 -23.24 -20.02
CA LEU A 256 15.08 -22.86 -21.11
C LEU A 256 15.82 -22.04 -22.15
N THR A 257 15.43 -22.24 -23.38
CA THR A 257 15.79 -21.34 -24.48
C THR A 257 14.99 -20.04 -24.40
N PRO A 258 15.44 -18.91 -24.97
CA PRO A 258 14.68 -17.68 -25.04
C PRO A 258 13.29 -17.85 -25.70
N ALA A 259 13.18 -18.74 -26.69
CA ALA A 259 11.91 -19.02 -27.37
C ALA A 259 10.91 -19.76 -26.46
N GLU A 260 11.36 -20.78 -25.73
CA GLU A 260 10.52 -21.49 -24.73
C GLU A 260 10.07 -20.56 -23.61
N ALA A 261 10.97 -19.73 -23.07
CA ALA A 261 10.63 -18.76 -22.05
C ALA A 261 9.58 -17.73 -22.55
N ALA A 262 9.75 -17.23 -23.77
CA ALA A 262 8.79 -16.30 -24.37
C ALA A 262 7.42 -16.97 -24.64
N SER A 263 7.41 -18.24 -25.05
CA SER A 263 6.17 -19.01 -25.24
C SER A 263 5.46 -19.26 -23.92
N ALA A 264 6.18 -19.66 -22.87
CA ALA A 264 5.62 -19.93 -21.56
C ALA A 264 4.99 -18.69 -20.89
N ARG A 265 5.59 -17.50 -21.10
CA ARG A 265 5.03 -16.24 -20.59
C ARG A 265 3.72 -15.83 -21.26
N ARG A 266 3.46 -16.27 -22.52
CA ARG A 266 2.21 -15.99 -23.23
C ARG A 266 1.04 -16.86 -22.80
N ALA A 267 1.30 -17.96 -22.08
CA ALA A 267 0.24 -18.84 -21.60
C ALA A 267 -0.68 -18.07 -20.62
N ASP A 268 -1.97 -18.33 -20.72
CA ASP A 268 -2.95 -17.77 -19.82
C ASP A 268 -2.86 -18.37 -18.42
N LEU A 269 -3.41 -17.66 -17.43
CA LEU A 269 -3.64 -18.19 -16.09
C LEU A 269 -4.88 -19.09 -16.12
N PRO A 270 -5.01 -20.02 -15.16
CA PRO A 270 -6.26 -20.78 -15.03
C PRO A 270 -7.43 -19.83 -14.70
N GLU A 271 -8.56 -20.04 -15.36
CA GLU A 271 -9.76 -19.27 -15.10
C GLU A 271 -10.32 -19.58 -13.71
N PRO A 272 -10.88 -18.58 -12.99
CA PRO A 272 -11.44 -18.77 -11.65
C PRO A 272 -12.49 -19.90 -11.57
N GLU A 273 -13.27 -20.08 -12.63
CA GLU A 273 -14.32 -21.10 -12.74
C GLU A 273 -13.78 -22.53 -12.84
N ASP A 274 -12.57 -22.67 -13.33
CA ASP A 274 -11.86 -23.95 -13.46
C ASP A 274 -11.22 -24.42 -12.16
N ILE A 275 -11.00 -23.52 -11.22
CA ILE A 275 -10.32 -23.83 -9.97
C ILE A 275 -11.30 -24.45 -8.98
N ARG A 276 -11.03 -25.70 -8.59
CA ARG A 276 -11.83 -26.43 -7.61
C ARG A 276 -11.35 -26.13 -6.20
N LEU A 277 -12.08 -25.24 -5.51
CA LEU A 277 -11.79 -24.96 -4.10
C LEU A 277 -12.37 -26.03 -3.19
N PRO A 278 -11.56 -26.69 -2.35
CA PRO A 278 -12.08 -27.63 -1.37
C PRO A 278 -12.89 -26.89 -0.29
N GLY A 279 -14.13 -27.31 -0.07
CA GLY A 279 -14.91 -27.00 1.13
C GLY A 279 -15.61 -25.65 1.22
N THR A 280 -15.68 -24.85 0.16
CA THR A 280 -16.31 -23.52 0.19
C THR A 280 -17.77 -23.53 -0.29
N GLN A 281 -18.68 -24.11 0.51
CA GLN A 281 -20.13 -23.92 0.34
C GLN A 281 -20.67 -23.18 1.56
N GLY A 282 -21.22 -21.97 1.38
CA GLY A 282 -21.75 -21.18 2.48
C GLY A 282 -22.12 -19.75 2.07
N PRO A 283 -22.85 -19.03 2.94
CA PRO A 283 -23.39 -17.71 2.63
C PRO A 283 -22.35 -16.58 2.63
N ALA A 284 -21.11 -16.81 3.10
CA ALA A 284 -20.11 -15.78 3.36
C ALA A 284 -18.71 -16.16 2.85
N GLN A 285 -18.62 -16.62 1.62
CA GLN A 285 -17.39 -17.20 1.05
C GLN A 285 -16.21 -16.22 1.02
N HIS A 286 -16.43 -14.94 0.63
CA HIS A 286 -15.39 -13.91 0.65
C HIS A 286 -14.86 -13.66 2.07
N PHE A 287 -15.75 -13.60 3.07
CA PHE A 287 -15.37 -13.46 4.47
C PHE A 287 -14.59 -14.67 4.98
N VAL A 288 -15.05 -15.89 4.68
CA VAL A 288 -14.36 -17.13 5.08
C VAL A 288 -12.94 -17.19 4.50
N ASN A 289 -12.77 -16.82 3.22
CA ASN A 289 -11.44 -16.75 2.63
C ASN A 289 -10.54 -15.72 3.33
N TYR A 290 -11.06 -14.56 3.66
CA TYR A 290 -10.33 -13.55 4.40
C TYR A 290 -9.92 -14.04 5.81
N VAL A 291 -10.82 -14.70 6.54
CA VAL A 291 -10.53 -15.35 7.84
C VAL A 291 -9.46 -16.43 7.69
N LYS A 292 -9.61 -17.30 6.70
CA LYS A 292 -8.64 -18.39 6.40
C LYS A 292 -7.24 -17.81 6.20
N ASP A 293 -7.09 -16.74 5.41
CA ASP A 293 -5.81 -16.11 5.14
C ASP A 293 -5.17 -15.50 6.40
N GLN A 294 -5.97 -14.88 7.27
CA GLN A 294 -5.48 -14.41 8.58
C GLN A 294 -5.04 -15.56 9.48
N LEU A 295 -5.81 -16.64 9.56
CA LEU A 295 -5.47 -17.82 10.35
C LEU A 295 -4.18 -18.48 9.83
N VAL A 296 -4.02 -18.62 8.52
CA VAL A 296 -2.81 -19.17 7.90
C VAL A 296 -1.59 -18.31 8.20
N ALA A 297 -1.73 -16.97 8.10
CA ALA A 297 -0.65 -16.05 8.44
C ALA A 297 -0.23 -16.13 9.92
N GLN A 298 -1.17 -16.38 10.82
CA GLN A 298 -0.95 -16.41 12.26
C GLN A 298 -0.52 -17.78 12.80
N TYR A 299 -1.19 -18.86 12.38
CA TYR A 299 -1.00 -20.20 12.92
C TYR A 299 -0.24 -21.14 11.97
N GLY A 300 -0.03 -20.73 10.72
CA GLY A 300 0.53 -21.56 9.67
C GLY A 300 -0.48 -22.54 9.07
N ALA A 301 -0.30 -22.84 7.78
CA ALA A 301 -1.24 -23.62 7.01
C ALA A 301 -1.50 -25.02 7.59
N ASN A 302 -0.45 -25.74 8.03
CA ASN A 302 -0.62 -27.09 8.61
C ASN A 302 -1.54 -27.10 9.85
N ARG A 303 -1.47 -26.06 10.68
CA ARG A 303 -2.33 -25.98 11.87
C ARG A 303 -3.76 -25.61 11.51
N VAL A 304 -3.93 -24.75 10.51
CA VAL A 304 -5.25 -24.30 10.03
C VAL A 304 -5.99 -25.43 9.34
N PHE A 305 -5.33 -26.26 8.55
CA PHE A 305 -6.02 -27.29 7.76
C PHE A 305 -5.99 -28.69 8.42
N GLY A 306 -5.00 -29.03 9.25
CA GLY A 306 -4.86 -30.36 9.86
C GLY A 306 -4.73 -30.34 11.39
N GLY A 307 -4.76 -29.16 11.99
CA GLY A 307 -4.55 -28.99 13.44
C GLY A 307 -5.80 -29.08 14.30
N GLY A 308 -6.98 -29.14 13.70
CA GLY A 308 -8.27 -29.25 14.40
C GLY A 308 -8.59 -27.98 15.19
N LEU A 309 -8.59 -26.81 14.54
CA LEU A 309 -9.04 -25.59 15.18
C LEU A 309 -10.57 -25.49 15.18
N GLU A 310 -11.11 -24.89 16.22
CA GLU A 310 -12.50 -24.42 16.30
C GLU A 310 -12.47 -22.90 16.30
N VAL A 311 -12.82 -22.30 15.17
CA VAL A 311 -12.75 -20.85 15.00
C VAL A 311 -14.15 -20.27 15.06
N THR A 312 -14.42 -19.44 16.07
CA THR A 312 -15.64 -18.63 16.11
C THR A 312 -15.32 -17.26 15.56
N THR A 313 -15.99 -16.87 14.48
CA THR A 313 -15.81 -15.56 13.84
C THR A 313 -16.71 -14.50 14.46
N THR A 314 -16.55 -13.26 13.99
CA THR A 314 -17.42 -12.13 14.36
C THR A 314 -18.63 -11.96 13.44
N LEU A 315 -18.70 -12.72 12.35
CA LEU A 315 -19.73 -12.60 11.33
C LEU A 315 -21.12 -12.88 11.91
N ASP A 316 -22.01 -11.92 11.77
CA ASP A 316 -23.44 -12.10 12.02
C ASP A 316 -24.13 -12.59 10.74
N LEU A 317 -24.78 -13.74 10.82
CA LEU A 317 -25.41 -14.35 9.64
C LEU A 317 -26.62 -13.57 9.14
N THR A 318 -27.39 -12.96 10.03
CA THR A 318 -28.55 -12.13 9.66
C THR A 318 -28.07 -10.90 8.89
N LEU A 319 -27.12 -10.17 9.47
CA LEU A 319 -26.52 -9.01 8.81
C LEU A 319 -25.84 -9.38 7.48
N GLN A 320 -25.21 -10.55 7.42
CA GLN A 320 -24.59 -11.04 6.18
C GLN A 320 -25.61 -11.35 5.09
N GLU A 321 -26.75 -11.96 5.45
CA GLU A 321 -27.85 -12.27 4.53
C GLU A 321 -28.51 -10.97 4.06
N ASP A 322 -28.74 -10.01 4.94
CA ASP A 322 -29.27 -8.68 4.60
C ASP A 322 -28.34 -7.90 3.68
N ALA A 323 -27.03 -7.91 3.94
CA ALA A 323 -26.04 -7.27 3.08
C ALA A 323 -26.04 -7.87 1.65
N ARG A 324 -26.13 -9.20 1.56
CA ARG A 324 -26.22 -9.87 0.26
C ARG A 324 -27.53 -9.57 -0.46
N ALA A 325 -28.66 -9.58 0.26
CA ALA A 325 -29.96 -9.27 -0.28
C ALA A 325 -30.01 -7.83 -0.83
N ALA A 326 -29.47 -6.86 -0.09
CA ALA A 326 -29.38 -5.47 -0.51
C ALA A 326 -28.52 -5.31 -1.78
N VAL A 327 -27.33 -5.94 -1.82
CA VAL A 327 -26.45 -5.91 -3.02
C VAL A 327 -27.13 -6.57 -4.22
N GLN A 328 -27.78 -7.73 -4.03
CA GLN A 328 -28.44 -8.45 -5.11
C GLN A 328 -29.67 -7.69 -5.65
N ALA A 329 -30.42 -7.02 -4.79
CA ALA A 329 -31.54 -6.17 -5.20
C ALA A 329 -31.10 -4.96 -6.03
N ALA A 330 -29.96 -4.35 -5.65
CA ALA A 330 -29.39 -3.20 -6.36
C ALA A 330 -28.74 -3.62 -7.70
N PHE A 331 -28.16 -4.81 -7.80
CA PHE A 331 -27.40 -5.28 -8.95
C PHE A 331 -27.85 -6.69 -9.39
N PRO A 332 -29.02 -6.82 -10.00
CA PRO A 332 -29.56 -8.11 -10.43
C PRO A 332 -28.83 -8.70 -11.65
N SER A 333 -28.15 -7.88 -12.45
CA SER A 333 -27.42 -8.32 -13.65
C SER A 333 -25.97 -8.73 -13.30
N PRO A 334 -25.51 -9.90 -13.71
CA PRO A 334 -24.14 -10.35 -13.44
C PRO A 334 -23.08 -9.64 -14.30
N ASP A 335 -23.47 -8.96 -15.38
CA ASP A 335 -22.56 -8.31 -16.34
C ASP A 335 -22.50 -6.77 -16.18
N GLY A 336 -23.22 -6.23 -15.18
CA GLY A 336 -23.24 -4.82 -14.83
C GLY A 336 -22.21 -4.44 -13.77
N PRO A 337 -22.30 -3.22 -13.24
CA PRO A 337 -21.56 -2.84 -12.04
C PRO A 337 -21.99 -3.71 -10.86
N THR A 338 -21.14 -3.78 -9.87
CA THR A 338 -21.38 -4.51 -8.62
C THR A 338 -21.07 -3.65 -7.41
N ALA A 339 -21.28 -4.19 -6.21
CA ALA A 339 -20.93 -3.50 -4.98
C ALA A 339 -20.06 -4.36 -4.07
N ALA A 340 -19.23 -3.68 -3.28
CA ALA A 340 -18.67 -4.23 -2.06
C ALA A 340 -19.27 -3.52 -0.86
N LEU A 341 -19.58 -4.29 0.19
CA LEU A 341 -20.15 -3.79 1.44
C LEU A 341 -19.40 -4.40 2.62
N VAL A 342 -19.01 -3.56 3.57
CA VAL A 342 -18.41 -3.98 4.84
C VAL A 342 -19.13 -3.30 5.99
N ALA A 343 -19.60 -4.08 6.96
CA ALA A 343 -20.23 -3.60 8.18
C ALA A 343 -19.36 -3.92 9.40
N ILE A 344 -19.08 -2.91 10.25
CA ILE A 344 -18.25 -3.01 11.46
C ILE A 344 -19.02 -2.48 12.65
N ASP A 345 -18.98 -3.19 13.75
CA ASP A 345 -19.40 -2.67 15.07
C ASP A 345 -18.28 -1.76 15.59
N PRO A 346 -18.51 -0.45 15.76
CA PRO A 346 -17.44 0.47 16.16
C PRO A 346 -16.93 0.22 17.59
N ARG A 347 -17.74 -0.36 18.47
CA ARG A 347 -17.46 -0.56 19.90
C ARG A 347 -16.40 -1.63 20.16
N ASP A 348 -16.35 -2.68 19.32
CA ASP A 348 -15.42 -3.81 19.46
C ASP A 348 -14.56 -4.08 18.21
N GLY A 349 -14.73 -3.26 17.14
CA GLY A 349 -14.01 -3.39 15.88
C GLY A 349 -14.38 -4.62 15.05
N SER A 350 -15.41 -5.37 15.44
CA SER A 350 -15.83 -6.61 14.80
C SER A 350 -16.44 -6.38 13.43
N VAL A 351 -15.94 -7.09 12.41
CA VAL A 351 -16.59 -7.18 11.11
C VAL A 351 -17.81 -8.09 11.22
N LYS A 352 -19.00 -7.53 11.09
CA LYS A 352 -20.29 -8.22 11.23
C LYS A 352 -20.82 -8.76 9.89
N ALA A 353 -20.56 -8.04 8.78
CA ALA A 353 -20.91 -8.49 7.43
C ALA A 353 -19.83 -8.04 6.42
N MET A 354 -19.65 -8.86 5.38
CA MET A 354 -18.71 -8.58 4.30
C MET A 354 -19.22 -9.18 2.98
N VAL A 355 -19.54 -8.33 2.03
CA VAL A 355 -19.86 -8.70 0.65
C VAL A 355 -18.75 -8.19 -0.27
N GLY A 356 -18.02 -9.09 -0.88
CA GLY A 356 -16.89 -8.78 -1.77
C GLY A 356 -17.23 -8.89 -3.26
N GLY A 357 -18.49 -8.68 -3.62
CA GLY A 357 -19.01 -8.81 -5.00
C GLY A 357 -20.28 -9.65 -5.07
N SER A 358 -21.03 -9.55 -6.17
CA SER A 358 -22.32 -10.20 -6.32
C SER A 358 -22.24 -11.72 -6.52
N ASN A 359 -21.15 -12.24 -7.07
CA ASN A 359 -21.03 -13.66 -7.43
C ASN A 359 -19.63 -14.23 -7.15
N PHE A 360 -19.49 -14.94 -6.04
CA PHE A 360 -18.25 -15.61 -5.65
C PHE A 360 -17.78 -16.69 -6.64
N ARG A 361 -18.67 -17.38 -7.31
CA ARG A 361 -18.29 -18.42 -8.28
C ARG A 361 -17.67 -17.82 -9.53
N LYS A 362 -18.16 -16.65 -9.97
CA LYS A 362 -17.62 -15.91 -11.12
C LYS A 362 -16.31 -15.20 -10.75
N SER A 363 -16.22 -14.65 -9.55
CA SER A 363 -15.00 -13.97 -9.07
C SER A 363 -14.80 -14.21 -7.58
N GLN A 364 -13.67 -14.82 -7.23
CA GLN A 364 -13.23 -15.00 -5.84
C GLN A 364 -12.43 -13.81 -5.32
N PHE A 365 -12.12 -12.87 -6.21
CA PHE A 365 -11.49 -11.61 -5.84
C PHE A 365 -12.42 -10.85 -4.88
N ASN A 366 -11.95 -10.64 -3.66
CA ASN A 366 -12.73 -9.98 -2.63
C ASN A 366 -12.64 -8.45 -2.77
N LEU A 367 -13.61 -7.86 -3.46
CA LEU A 367 -13.65 -6.41 -3.67
C LEU A 367 -13.66 -5.62 -2.34
N ALA A 368 -14.13 -6.21 -1.25
CA ALA A 368 -14.16 -5.55 0.06
C ALA A 368 -12.77 -5.38 0.70
N THR A 369 -11.79 -6.24 0.36
CA THR A 369 -10.48 -6.29 1.04
C THR A 369 -9.27 -6.22 0.11
N GLN A 370 -9.46 -6.49 -1.19
CA GLN A 370 -8.38 -6.62 -2.16
C GLN A 370 -8.47 -5.58 -3.29
N ALA A 371 -9.68 -5.08 -3.61
CA ALA A 371 -9.84 -4.02 -4.59
C ALA A 371 -9.33 -2.71 -4.00
N GLU A 372 -8.34 -2.14 -4.67
CA GLU A 372 -7.88 -0.79 -4.39
C GLU A 372 -8.59 0.16 -5.35
N ARG A 373 -9.51 0.98 -4.81
CA ARG A 373 -10.38 1.89 -5.54
C ARG A 373 -10.29 3.29 -4.97
N GLN A 374 -10.38 4.30 -5.82
CA GLN A 374 -10.30 5.70 -5.38
C GLN A 374 -11.54 6.07 -4.55
N PRO A 375 -11.39 6.45 -3.28
CA PRO A 375 -12.52 6.80 -2.40
C PRO A 375 -13.15 8.15 -2.74
N GLY A 376 -12.48 8.97 -3.53
CA GLY A 376 -12.93 10.33 -3.82
C GLY A 376 -13.21 11.10 -2.53
N SER A 377 -14.24 11.93 -2.56
CA SER A 377 -14.59 12.79 -1.43
C SER A 377 -14.94 12.07 -0.12
N SER A 378 -15.13 10.74 -0.12
CA SER A 378 -15.29 10.00 1.15
C SER A 378 -14.01 9.95 1.99
N PHE A 379 -12.86 10.39 1.44
CA PHE A 379 -11.61 10.55 2.18
C PHE A 379 -11.51 11.87 2.96
N LYS A 380 -12.33 12.89 2.62
CA LYS A 380 -12.29 14.24 3.26
C LYS A 380 -12.47 14.23 4.79
N PRO A 381 -13.29 13.36 5.42
CA PRO A 381 -13.36 13.29 6.87
C PRO A 381 -12.02 12.99 7.55
N ILE A 382 -11.14 12.23 6.90
CA ILE A 382 -9.78 11.96 7.40
C ILE A 382 -8.92 13.23 7.35
N VAL A 383 -9.10 14.06 6.33
CA VAL A 383 -8.44 15.37 6.21
C VAL A 383 -8.93 16.31 7.31
N LEU A 384 -10.25 16.34 7.56
CA LEU A 384 -10.85 17.14 8.65
C LEU A 384 -10.35 16.67 10.04
N ALA A 385 -10.31 15.35 10.27
CA ALA A 385 -9.74 14.78 11.48
C ALA A 385 -8.26 15.18 11.66
N THR A 386 -7.49 15.23 10.55
CA THR A 386 -6.10 15.70 10.58
C THR A 386 -6.01 17.18 10.96
N ALA A 387 -6.94 18.02 10.46
CA ALA A 387 -7.02 19.44 10.82
C ALA A 387 -7.29 19.62 12.30
N LEU A 388 -8.30 18.93 12.85
CA LEU A 388 -8.64 18.95 14.28
C LEU A 388 -7.47 18.49 15.15
N ARG A 389 -6.78 17.40 14.78
CA ARG A 389 -5.56 16.95 15.48
C ARG A 389 -4.45 18.00 15.50
N GLN A 390 -4.38 18.88 14.49
CA GLN A 390 -3.46 20.01 14.45
C GLN A 390 -4.04 21.28 15.12
N GLY A 391 -5.16 21.17 15.79
CA GLY A 391 -5.81 22.27 16.49
C GLY A 391 -6.61 23.22 15.60
N ILE A 392 -6.79 22.93 14.32
CA ILE A 392 -7.51 23.77 13.37
C ILE A 392 -9.02 23.58 13.56
N SER A 393 -9.73 24.66 13.81
CA SER A 393 -11.19 24.67 13.99
C SER A 393 -11.91 24.46 12.63
N PRO A 394 -13.05 23.75 12.63
CA PRO A 394 -13.93 23.65 11.45
C PRO A 394 -14.45 25.00 10.95
N GLN A 395 -14.38 26.04 11.75
CA GLN A 395 -14.74 27.42 11.40
C GLN A 395 -13.69 28.12 10.51
N THR A 396 -12.54 27.50 10.28
CA THR A 396 -11.51 28.02 9.37
C THR A 396 -12.08 28.13 7.95
N GLN A 397 -11.93 29.31 7.35
CA GLN A 397 -12.48 29.63 6.04
C GLN A 397 -11.40 29.60 4.97
N PHE A 398 -11.79 29.09 3.81
CA PHE A 398 -11.00 29.14 2.57
C PHE A 398 -11.86 29.62 1.40
N ALA A 399 -11.19 30.12 0.35
CA ALA A 399 -11.87 30.51 -0.87
C ALA A 399 -12.38 29.28 -1.63
N SER A 400 -13.69 29.21 -1.89
CA SER A 400 -14.30 28.25 -2.78
C SER A 400 -14.36 28.86 -4.18
N LYS A 401 -13.35 28.59 -4.98
CA LYS A 401 -13.17 28.99 -6.38
C LYS A 401 -12.12 28.08 -7.02
N PRO A 402 -11.93 28.05 -8.35
CA PRO A 402 -10.80 27.34 -8.96
C PRO A 402 -9.49 27.74 -8.29
N VAL A 403 -8.68 26.74 -7.91
CA VAL A 403 -7.41 26.96 -7.20
C VAL A 403 -6.27 26.23 -7.89
N GLU A 404 -5.09 26.84 -7.81
CA GLU A 404 -3.83 26.28 -8.26
C GLU A 404 -2.95 25.98 -7.03
N ILE A 405 -2.52 24.76 -6.91
CA ILE A 405 -1.67 24.28 -5.81
C ILE A 405 -0.31 23.90 -6.38
N ASP A 406 0.76 24.53 -5.90
CA ASP A 406 2.13 24.10 -6.21
C ASP A 406 2.41 22.76 -5.49
N ALA A 407 2.40 21.69 -6.26
CA ALA A 407 2.72 20.33 -5.77
C ALA A 407 4.23 20.05 -5.76
N GLY A 408 5.04 21.03 -6.15
CA GLY A 408 6.49 20.97 -6.11
C GLY A 408 7.11 20.53 -7.43
N ASP A 409 6.56 19.60 -8.16
CA ASP A 409 6.97 19.16 -9.51
C ASP A 409 6.07 19.72 -10.62
N ARG A 410 4.83 20.11 -10.24
CA ARG A 410 3.82 20.65 -11.15
C ARG A 410 2.82 21.52 -10.40
N ILE A 411 2.11 22.37 -11.15
CA ILE A 411 0.93 23.09 -10.66
C ILE A 411 -0.26 22.14 -10.78
N TRP A 412 -0.95 21.92 -9.68
CA TRP A 412 -2.18 21.14 -9.62
C TRP A 412 -3.39 22.07 -9.64
N GLN A 413 -4.17 22.01 -10.72
CA GLN A 413 -5.40 22.75 -10.85
C GLN A 413 -6.55 21.95 -10.24
N VAL A 414 -7.37 22.59 -9.41
CA VAL A 414 -8.50 21.97 -8.73
C VAL A 414 -9.75 22.78 -8.97
N THR A 415 -10.79 22.08 -9.43
CA THR A 415 -12.14 22.62 -9.61
C THR A 415 -13.14 21.80 -8.80
N ASN A 416 -14.29 22.38 -8.53
CA ASN A 416 -15.42 21.69 -7.92
C ASN A 416 -16.25 20.95 -8.97
N TYR A 417 -17.03 19.99 -8.49
CA TYR A 417 -17.98 19.29 -9.32
C TYR A 417 -18.99 20.29 -9.95
N GLU A 418 -19.23 20.16 -11.26
CA GLU A 418 -20.12 21.06 -12.06
C GLU A 418 -19.78 22.56 -11.91
N ASP A 419 -18.52 22.89 -11.66
CA ASP A 419 -18.04 24.27 -11.45
C ASP A 419 -18.88 25.07 -10.42
N SER A 420 -19.41 24.38 -9.41
CA SER A 420 -20.22 24.96 -8.35
C SER A 420 -19.36 25.43 -7.19
N TYR A 421 -19.45 26.72 -6.86
CA TYR A 421 -18.59 27.37 -5.84
C TYR A 421 -19.42 28.16 -4.82
N LEU A 422 -18.93 28.20 -3.58
CA LEU A 422 -19.55 28.86 -2.44
C LEU A 422 -19.04 30.29 -2.20
N GLY A 423 -18.04 30.75 -2.96
CA GLY A 423 -17.29 31.99 -2.74
C GLY A 423 -16.29 31.84 -1.58
N THR A 424 -16.76 31.87 -0.35
CA THR A 424 -15.97 31.55 0.86
C THR A 424 -16.76 30.58 1.71
N ALA A 425 -16.09 29.52 2.18
CA ALA A 425 -16.71 28.51 3.02
C ALA A 425 -15.78 28.10 4.15
N ASP A 426 -16.36 27.84 5.32
CA ASP A 426 -15.67 27.14 6.39
C ASP A 426 -15.58 25.63 6.08
N LEU A 427 -14.76 24.90 6.85
CA LEU A 427 -14.51 23.50 6.61
C LEU A 427 -15.76 22.63 6.80
N ALA A 428 -16.65 23.01 7.71
CA ALA A 428 -17.91 22.29 7.95
C ALA A 428 -18.85 22.43 6.75
N ARG A 429 -19.10 23.64 6.28
CA ARG A 429 -19.94 23.91 5.10
C ARG A 429 -19.34 23.29 3.83
N ALA A 430 -18.02 23.35 3.67
CA ALA A 430 -17.30 22.72 2.56
C ALA A 430 -17.39 21.19 2.59
N MET A 431 -17.47 20.54 3.77
CA MET A 431 -17.72 19.12 3.92
C MET A 431 -19.12 18.74 3.43
N VAL A 432 -20.13 19.50 3.86
CA VAL A 432 -21.55 19.29 3.53
C VAL A 432 -21.77 19.37 2.02
N SER A 433 -21.19 20.36 1.34
CA SER A 433 -21.25 20.52 -0.12
C SER A 433 -20.21 19.69 -0.89
N SER A 434 -19.29 19.04 -0.16
CA SER A 434 -18.19 18.28 -0.75
C SER A 434 -17.21 19.10 -1.61
N ASP A 435 -16.93 20.35 -1.21
CA ASP A 435 -16.07 21.30 -1.93
C ASP A 435 -14.62 20.79 -2.09
N ASN A 436 -14.16 20.69 -3.34
CA ASN A 436 -12.81 20.23 -3.65
C ASN A 436 -11.79 21.36 -3.43
N ALA A 437 -12.10 22.57 -3.84
CA ALA A 437 -11.21 23.72 -3.80
C ALA A 437 -10.79 24.06 -2.36
N VAL A 438 -11.72 24.01 -1.41
CA VAL A 438 -11.47 24.24 0.01
C VAL A 438 -10.60 23.12 0.59
N TYR A 439 -10.93 21.83 0.31
CA TYR A 439 -10.18 20.69 0.85
C TYR A 439 -8.80 20.52 0.21
N ALA A 440 -8.60 20.97 -1.02
CA ALA A 440 -7.27 21.02 -1.64
C ALA A 440 -6.36 22.06 -0.94
N GLN A 441 -6.89 23.25 -0.64
CA GLN A 441 -6.17 24.26 0.13
C GLN A 441 -5.86 23.77 1.54
N LEU A 442 -6.82 23.15 2.22
CA LEU A 442 -6.59 22.52 3.53
C LEU A 442 -5.52 21.44 3.46
N THR A 443 -5.53 20.59 2.43
CA THR A 443 -4.51 19.56 2.22
C THR A 443 -3.11 20.16 2.05
N SER A 444 -3.01 21.26 1.29
CA SER A 444 -1.75 21.99 1.11
C SER A 444 -1.27 22.57 2.45
N PHE A 445 -2.18 23.08 3.26
CA PHE A 445 -1.87 23.63 4.58
C PHE A 445 -1.35 22.56 5.54
N LEU A 446 -2.08 21.45 5.69
CA LEU A 446 -1.76 20.33 6.60
C LEU A 446 -0.49 19.58 6.19
N GLY A 447 -0.26 19.48 4.89
CA GLY A 447 0.74 18.65 4.25
C GLY A 447 0.31 17.16 4.10
N PRO A 448 0.48 16.56 2.93
CA PRO A 448 0.02 15.19 2.65
C PRO A 448 0.55 14.13 3.62
N LYS A 449 1.79 14.28 4.11
CA LYS A 449 2.40 13.36 5.08
C LYS A 449 1.65 13.31 6.42
N ALA A 450 1.06 14.41 6.86
CA ALA A 450 0.27 14.45 8.09
C ALA A 450 -1.05 13.69 7.90
N ILE A 451 -1.69 13.86 6.73
CA ILE A 451 -2.92 13.16 6.37
C ILE A 451 -2.68 11.64 6.28
N VAL A 452 -1.56 11.21 5.65
CA VAL A 452 -1.17 9.79 5.62
C VAL A 452 -1.02 9.21 7.04
N ARG A 453 -0.37 9.94 7.96
CA ARG A 453 -0.25 9.48 9.36
C ARG A 453 -1.61 9.30 10.00
N THR A 454 -2.48 10.31 9.92
CA THR A 454 -3.85 10.22 10.48
C THR A 454 -4.62 9.06 9.86
N ALA A 455 -4.56 8.85 8.55
CA ALA A 455 -5.20 7.74 7.86
C ALA A 455 -4.70 6.37 8.38
N ARG A 456 -3.40 6.23 8.57
CA ARG A 456 -2.78 5.02 9.16
C ARG A 456 -3.23 4.80 10.60
N ASP A 457 -3.23 5.86 11.40
CA ASP A 457 -3.68 5.80 12.80
C ASP A 457 -5.15 5.39 12.88
N LEU A 458 -6.02 5.92 12.01
CA LEU A 458 -7.43 5.55 11.89
C LEU A 458 -7.66 4.10 11.42
N GLY A 459 -6.64 3.43 10.87
CA GLY A 459 -6.71 2.01 10.53
C GLY A 459 -6.60 1.67 9.05
N ILE A 460 -6.37 2.62 8.14
CA ILE A 460 -6.15 2.35 6.72
C ILE A 460 -4.79 1.65 6.53
N ARG A 461 -4.80 0.52 5.81
CA ARG A 461 -3.61 -0.31 5.52
C ARG A 461 -3.19 -0.28 4.06
N SER A 462 -4.06 0.10 3.14
CA SER A 462 -3.74 0.33 1.73
C SER A 462 -2.54 1.27 1.59
N GLU A 463 -1.74 1.11 0.57
CA GLU A 463 -0.55 1.94 0.37
C GLU A 463 -0.95 3.38 0.05
N LEU A 464 -0.47 4.34 0.84
CA LEU A 464 -0.82 5.75 0.72
C LEU A 464 0.43 6.60 0.40
N PRO A 465 0.76 6.82 -0.88
CA PRO A 465 1.75 7.81 -1.26
C PRO A 465 1.28 9.22 -0.90
N ALA A 466 2.20 10.03 -0.36
CA ALA A 466 1.88 11.36 0.17
C ALA A 466 1.77 12.41 -0.94
N TYR A 467 0.83 12.24 -1.87
CA TYR A 467 0.50 13.21 -2.91
C TYR A 467 -0.52 14.23 -2.42
N PHE A 468 -0.51 15.45 -2.98
CA PHE A 468 -1.52 16.47 -2.64
C PHE A 468 -2.95 16.02 -3.00
N SER A 469 -3.11 15.29 -4.10
CA SER A 469 -4.41 14.74 -4.51
C SER A 469 -4.99 13.70 -3.54
N LEU A 470 -4.19 13.17 -2.60
CA LEU A 470 -4.67 12.27 -1.53
C LEU A 470 -5.81 12.90 -0.73
N GLY A 471 -5.74 14.20 -0.45
CA GLY A 471 -6.77 14.88 0.34
C GLY A 471 -8.14 14.93 -0.33
N LEU A 472 -8.21 14.71 -1.65
CA LEU A 472 -9.46 14.56 -2.40
C LEU A 472 -9.79 13.09 -2.69
N GLY A 473 -9.01 12.15 -2.16
CA GLY A 473 -9.24 10.71 -2.33
C GLY A 473 -8.83 10.14 -3.68
N ALA A 474 -7.81 10.72 -4.33
CA ALA A 474 -7.28 10.20 -5.59
C ALA A 474 -6.34 8.98 -5.40
N VAL A 475 -6.00 8.63 -4.16
CA VAL A 475 -5.21 7.43 -3.85
C VAL A 475 -6.14 6.29 -3.47
N ALA A 476 -5.94 5.14 -4.10
CA ALA A 476 -6.82 4.00 -3.94
C ALA A 476 -6.71 3.34 -2.55
N VAL A 477 -7.86 2.89 -2.04
CA VAL A 477 -8.02 2.16 -0.77
C VAL A 477 -9.10 1.08 -0.94
N ASN A 478 -9.20 0.14 0.00
CA ASN A 478 -10.26 -0.86 -0.03
C ASN A 478 -11.43 -0.51 0.92
N PRO A 479 -12.63 -1.06 0.70
CA PRO A 479 -13.80 -0.79 1.53
C PRO A 479 -13.63 -1.13 3.01
N LEU A 480 -12.89 -2.18 3.35
CA LEU A 480 -12.65 -2.55 4.74
C LEU A 480 -11.81 -1.48 5.47
N ASP A 481 -10.81 -0.91 4.81
CA ASP A 481 -9.99 0.16 5.36
C ASP A 481 -10.82 1.42 5.62
N MET A 482 -11.72 1.77 4.69
CA MET A 482 -12.62 2.91 4.86
C MET A 482 -13.63 2.68 5.99
N ALA A 483 -14.24 1.50 6.06
CA ALA A 483 -15.14 1.14 7.17
C ALA A 483 -14.43 1.24 8.52
N ARG A 484 -13.18 0.80 8.59
CA ARG A 484 -12.36 0.81 9.80
C ARG A 484 -11.98 2.22 10.24
N ALA A 485 -11.62 3.09 9.29
CA ALA A 485 -11.32 4.49 9.59
C ALA A 485 -12.54 5.24 10.14
N TYR A 486 -13.72 5.00 9.56
CA TYR A 486 -14.96 5.58 10.04
C TYR A 486 -15.42 4.94 11.36
N ALA A 487 -15.16 3.66 11.60
CA ALA A 487 -15.44 3.03 12.89
C ALA A 487 -14.62 3.67 14.03
N THR A 488 -13.38 4.08 13.76
CA THR A 488 -12.59 4.85 14.74
C THR A 488 -13.23 6.21 15.06
N ILE A 489 -13.77 6.91 14.05
CA ILE A 489 -14.47 8.19 14.25
C ILE A 489 -15.77 7.94 15.03
N ALA A 490 -16.57 6.96 14.62
CA ALA A 490 -17.85 6.60 15.25
C ALA A 490 -17.71 6.15 16.71
N ASN A 491 -16.54 5.64 17.10
CA ASN A 491 -16.22 5.19 18.44
C ASN A 491 -15.41 6.22 19.23
N ASP A 492 -15.85 7.47 19.22
CA ASP A 492 -15.22 8.57 19.97
C ASP A 492 -13.69 8.69 19.78
N GLY A 493 -13.22 8.35 18.58
CA GLY A 493 -11.80 8.42 18.22
C GLY A 493 -10.95 7.25 18.70
N GLN A 494 -11.56 6.19 19.23
CA GLN A 494 -10.89 4.96 19.65
C GLN A 494 -10.88 3.93 18.52
N ARG A 495 -9.69 3.61 17.98
CA ARG A 495 -9.55 2.46 17.08
C ARG A 495 -9.53 1.19 17.91
N VAL A 496 -10.39 0.24 17.59
CA VAL A 496 -10.41 -1.05 18.27
C VAL A 496 -9.78 -2.12 17.38
N ASP A 497 -8.70 -2.70 17.87
CA ASP A 497 -8.01 -3.85 17.28
C ASP A 497 -8.25 -5.09 18.13
N GLY A 498 -7.86 -6.28 17.65
CA GLY A 498 -7.98 -7.51 18.42
C GLY A 498 -6.63 -7.96 19.02
N SER A 499 -6.66 -8.51 20.22
CA SER A 499 -5.46 -9.08 20.87
C SER A 499 -4.83 -10.23 20.09
N LEU A 500 -5.63 -10.97 19.28
CA LEU A 500 -5.16 -12.06 18.42
C LEU A 500 -4.63 -11.56 17.07
N THR A 501 -5.24 -10.53 16.51
CA THR A 501 -4.99 -10.10 15.13
C THR A 501 -4.06 -8.90 15.04
N GLY A 502 -3.72 -8.30 16.19
CA GLY A 502 -2.92 -7.08 16.27
C GLY A 502 -3.65 -5.92 15.56
N ASP A 503 -2.94 -5.19 14.72
CA ASP A 503 -3.47 -4.02 14.01
C ASP A 503 -4.38 -4.36 12.79
N ARG A 504 -4.91 -5.58 12.71
CA ARG A 504 -5.83 -6.04 11.66
C ARG A 504 -7.28 -5.93 12.11
N PRO A 505 -8.24 -5.89 11.16
CA PRO A 505 -9.67 -5.94 11.49
C PRO A 505 -10.04 -7.18 12.30
N VAL A 506 -10.98 -7.02 13.22
CA VAL A 506 -11.43 -8.10 14.11
C VAL A 506 -12.45 -8.97 13.36
N VAL A 507 -12.02 -10.14 12.88
CA VAL A 507 -12.87 -11.12 12.17
C VAL A 507 -12.99 -12.45 12.90
N VAL A 508 -12.09 -12.68 13.87
CA VAL A 508 -12.09 -13.90 14.71
C VAL A 508 -12.36 -13.49 16.16
N ARG A 509 -13.34 -14.10 16.77
CA ARG A 509 -13.70 -13.89 18.17
C ARG A 509 -12.95 -14.83 19.12
N GLU A 510 -12.82 -16.11 18.72
CA GLU A 510 -12.21 -17.15 19.54
C GLU A 510 -11.57 -18.24 18.68
N VAL A 511 -10.44 -18.75 19.11
CA VAL A 511 -9.82 -19.95 18.53
C VAL A 511 -9.66 -21.03 19.61
N GLY A 512 -10.36 -22.16 19.43
CA GLY A 512 -10.20 -23.37 20.21
C GLY A 512 -9.23 -24.35 19.52
N PHE A 513 -8.45 -25.06 20.32
CA PHE A 513 -7.50 -26.08 19.86
C PHE A 513 -7.95 -27.45 20.35
N ARG A 514 -8.63 -28.24 19.49
CA ARG A 514 -9.23 -29.56 19.86
C ARG A 514 -8.23 -30.51 20.51
N LYS A 515 -7.00 -30.56 20.00
CA LYS A 515 -5.96 -31.48 20.53
C LYS A 515 -5.48 -31.14 21.95
N SER A 516 -5.55 -29.89 22.37
CA SER A 516 -5.07 -29.45 23.70
C SER A 516 -6.17 -28.95 24.62
N GLY A 517 -7.39 -28.78 24.12
CA GLY A 517 -8.50 -28.15 24.85
C GLY A 517 -8.31 -26.65 25.13
N LYS A 518 -7.18 -26.06 24.69
CA LYS A 518 -6.89 -24.62 24.89
C LYS A 518 -7.86 -23.79 24.07
N ARG A 519 -8.34 -22.69 24.66
CA ARG A 519 -9.11 -21.63 23.97
C ARG A 519 -8.40 -20.30 24.12
N VAL A 520 -8.44 -19.49 23.07
CA VAL A 520 -7.87 -18.14 23.06
C VAL A 520 -8.95 -17.20 22.52
N VAL A 521 -9.35 -16.27 23.37
CA VAL A 521 -10.35 -15.25 23.04
C VAL A 521 -9.62 -14.04 22.46
N ASN A 522 -10.23 -13.40 21.49
CA ASN A 522 -9.74 -12.17 20.88
C ASN A 522 -10.35 -10.99 21.63
N GLU A 523 -9.61 -10.44 22.60
CA GLU A 523 -10.05 -9.32 23.40
C GLU A 523 -9.93 -8.01 22.59
N PRO A 524 -10.92 -7.10 22.68
CA PRO A 524 -10.82 -5.77 22.10
C PRO A 524 -9.68 -4.97 22.73
N VAL A 525 -8.84 -4.35 21.89
CA VAL A 525 -7.72 -3.51 22.31
C VAL A 525 -7.94 -2.11 21.77
N PRO A 526 -8.51 -1.17 22.56
CA PRO A 526 -8.72 0.20 22.13
C PRO A 526 -7.40 0.97 22.05
N THR A 527 -7.25 1.74 20.98
CA THR A 527 -6.11 2.63 20.74
C THR A 527 -6.63 4.03 20.48
N PRO A 528 -6.31 5.03 21.31
CA PRO A 528 -6.75 6.40 21.11
C PRO A 528 -6.06 7.02 19.89
N VAL A 529 -6.84 7.53 18.94
CA VAL A 529 -6.37 8.17 17.69
C VAL A 529 -6.81 9.62 17.64
N LEU A 530 -8.07 9.89 17.95
CA LEU A 530 -8.63 11.23 18.09
C LEU A 530 -9.07 11.42 19.56
N THR A 531 -9.15 12.64 20.00
CA THR A 531 -9.89 12.92 21.24
C THR A 531 -11.40 12.76 20.98
N THR A 532 -12.16 12.49 22.04
CA THR A 532 -13.63 12.42 21.95
C THR A 532 -14.21 13.68 21.28
N ASP A 533 -13.72 14.84 21.65
CA ASP A 533 -14.17 16.13 21.09
C ASP A 533 -13.90 16.24 19.59
N GLU A 534 -12.72 15.79 19.13
CA GLU A 534 -12.37 15.77 17.70
C GLU A 534 -13.27 14.81 16.91
N ALA A 535 -13.50 13.61 17.43
CA ALA A 535 -14.35 12.60 16.79
C ALA A 535 -15.81 13.05 16.70
N ARG A 536 -16.39 13.55 17.80
CA ARG A 536 -17.78 14.06 17.84
C ARG A 536 -17.97 15.28 16.95
N THR A 537 -16.95 16.15 16.85
CA THR A 537 -16.99 17.29 15.91
C THR A 537 -17.03 16.82 14.46
N VAL A 538 -16.24 15.79 14.08
CA VAL A 538 -16.33 15.19 12.75
C VAL A 538 -17.70 14.57 12.53
N THR A 539 -18.22 13.81 13.49
CA THR A 539 -19.55 13.15 13.43
C THR A 539 -20.66 14.17 13.20
N ALA A 540 -20.74 15.24 13.99
CA ALA A 540 -21.78 16.27 13.82
C ALA A 540 -21.77 16.92 12.42
N ILE A 541 -20.59 17.15 11.86
CA ILE A 541 -20.46 17.66 10.48
C ILE A 541 -20.92 16.61 9.45
N LEU A 542 -20.67 15.33 9.70
CA LEU A 542 -21.12 14.24 8.82
C LEU A 542 -22.61 13.94 8.94
N GLU A 543 -23.26 14.24 10.10
CA GLU A 543 -24.73 14.24 10.22
C GLU A 543 -25.34 15.30 9.27
N ASP A 544 -24.75 16.49 9.19
CA ASP A 544 -25.20 17.54 8.26
C ASP A 544 -25.03 17.14 6.79
N VAL A 545 -24.00 16.37 6.44
CA VAL A 545 -23.82 15.81 5.07
C VAL A 545 -25.01 14.92 4.70
N VAL A 546 -25.51 14.12 5.65
CA VAL A 546 -26.69 13.26 5.41
C VAL A 546 -27.98 14.07 5.52
N ARG A 547 -28.08 14.97 6.47
CA ARG A 547 -29.32 15.75 6.71
C ARG A 547 -29.64 16.73 5.58
N VAL A 548 -28.65 17.51 5.12
CA VAL A 548 -28.87 18.61 4.16
C VAL A 548 -27.90 18.60 2.96
N GLY A 549 -26.85 17.78 3.02
CA GLY A 549 -25.77 17.74 2.03
C GLY A 549 -25.92 16.67 0.96
N THR A 550 -24.78 16.18 0.46
CA THR A 550 -24.69 15.24 -0.66
C THR A 550 -25.19 13.83 -0.31
N GLY A 551 -25.31 13.50 1.00
CA GLY A 551 -25.71 12.18 1.51
C GLY A 551 -27.22 11.99 1.77
N ARG A 552 -28.09 12.93 1.41
CA ARG A 552 -29.52 12.96 1.77
C ARG A 552 -30.29 11.67 1.44
N ARG A 553 -29.91 10.92 0.43
CA ARG A 553 -30.57 9.64 0.10
C ARG A 553 -30.28 8.51 1.11
N ALA A 554 -29.31 8.68 1.97
CA ALA A 554 -28.98 7.73 3.04
C ALA A 554 -29.81 7.93 4.31
N GLN A 555 -30.64 8.96 4.41
CA GLN A 555 -31.44 9.26 5.61
C GLN A 555 -32.30 8.07 6.03
N LEU A 556 -32.22 7.72 7.32
CA LEU A 556 -33.02 6.69 7.99
C LEU A 556 -34.14 7.36 8.78
N THR A 557 -35.27 6.70 8.90
CA THR A 557 -36.39 7.21 9.69
C THR A 557 -36.20 6.88 11.17
N GLY A 558 -36.09 7.89 12.02
CA GLY A 558 -35.99 7.71 13.48
C GLY A 558 -34.58 7.36 13.98
N TRP A 559 -33.56 7.58 13.18
CA TRP A 559 -32.16 7.31 13.54
C TRP A 559 -31.30 8.58 13.43
N SER A 560 -30.22 8.60 14.18
CA SER A 560 -29.12 9.53 13.96
C SER A 560 -28.06 8.86 13.08
N GLU A 561 -27.81 9.42 11.92
CA GLU A 561 -26.83 8.90 10.98
C GLU A 561 -25.85 9.95 10.47
N ALA A 562 -24.59 9.56 10.38
CA ALA A 562 -23.51 10.38 9.85
C ALA A 562 -22.86 9.67 8.65
N GLY A 563 -22.39 10.41 7.64
CA GLY A 563 -21.80 9.76 6.50
C GLY A 563 -21.23 10.72 5.45
N LYS A 564 -20.52 10.15 4.48
CA LYS A 564 -19.90 10.91 3.37
C LYS A 564 -19.99 10.16 2.06
N THR A 565 -20.37 10.88 1.02
CA THR A 565 -20.33 10.43 -0.38
C THR A 565 -18.93 10.55 -0.95
N GLY A 566 -18.56 9.63 -1.84
CA GLY A 566 -17.37 9.70 -2.68
C GLY A 566 -17.72 9.40 -4.13
N THR A 567 -17.13 10.13 -5.06
CA THR A 567 -17.30 9.93 -6.50
C THR A 567 -15.99 10.33 -7.17
N THR A 568 -15.52 9.51 -8.12
CA THR A 568 -14.38 9.89 -8.98
C THR A 568 -14.86 10.74 -10.15
N ASP A 569 -13.98 11.58 -10.71
CA ASP A 569 -14.31 12.53 -11.78
C ASP A 569 -14.92 11.89 -13.02
N ASN A 570 -14.59 10.62 -13.28
CA ASN A 570 -15.11 9.86 -14.42
C ASN A 570 -16.28 8.93 -14.07
N TYR A 571 -16.84 8.99 -12.84
CA TYR A 571 -17.87 8.06 -12.35
C TYR A 571 -17.48 6.57 -12.39
N GLY A 572 -16.20 6.25 -12.38
CA GLY A 572 -15.72 4.87 -12.37
C GLY A 572 -15.81 4.21 -10.99
N ASP A 573 -15.75 5.01 -9.92
CA ASP A 573 -15.92 4.59 -8.53
C ASP A 573 -16.92 5.49 -7.82
N ALA A 574 -17.89 4.90 -7.14
CA ALA A 574 -18.87 5.61 -6.32
C ALA A 574 -18.93 4.99 -4.91
N TRP A 575 -18.91 5.84 -3.89
CA TRP A 575 -18.82 5.43 -2.49
C TRP A 575 -19.85 6.11 -1.62
N PHE A 576 -20.34 5.38 -0.63
CA PHE A 576 -20.96 5.95 0.55
C PHE A 576 -20.41 5.24 1.79
N VAL A 577 -19.85 5.99 2.71
CA VAL A 577 -19.41 5.48 4.01
C VAL A 577 -20.18 6.22 5.08
N GLY A 578 -20.96 5.49 5.84
CA GLY A 578 -21.83 6.08 6.85
C GLY A 578 -22.00 5.16 8.06
N TYR A 579 -22.55 5.71 9.12
CA TYR A 579 -22.72 5.02 10.39
C TYR A 579 -23.85 5.60 11.23
N THR A 580 -24.35 4.75 12.12
CA THR A 580 -25.09 5.08 13.35
C THR A 580 -24.20 4.75 14.54
N PRO A 581 -24.56 5.04 15.78
CA PRO A 581 -23.79 4.59 16.95
C PRO A 581 -23.58 3.07 17.00
N GLU A 582 -24.46 2.28 16.38
CA GLU A 582 -24.47 0.82 16.42
C GLU A 582 -23.59 0.17 15.34
N LEU A 583 -23.55 0.76 14.13
CA LEU A 583 -22.97 0.10 12.96
C LEU A 583 -22.38 1.09 11.96
N VAL A 584 -21.17 0.80 11.54
CA VAL A 584 -20.46 1.53 10.46
C VAL A 584 -20.47 0.69 9.22
N VAL A 585 -20.86 1.29 8.08
CA VAL A 585 -20.94 0.59 6.80
C VAL A 585 -20.26 1.38 5.70
N ALA A 586 -19.31 0.74 5.03
CA ALA A 586 -18.72 1.24 3.79
C ALA A 586 -19.33 0.50 2.59
N VAL A 587 -19.83 1.25 1.63
CA VAL A 587 -20.34 0.76 0.34
C VAL A 587 -19.52 1.36 -0.79
N TRP A 588 -19.00 0.49 -1.65
CA TRP A 588 -18.43 0.85 -2.94
C TRP A 588 -19.27 0.27 -4.06
N VAL A 589 -19.41 1.01 -5.17
CA VAL A 589 -20.09 0.62 -6.41
C VAL A 589 -19.19 0.93 -7.59
N GLY A 590 -19.06 -0.02 -8.52
CA GLY A 590 -18.26 0.11 -9.73
C GLY A 590 -18.19 -1.17 -10.55
N TYR A 591 -17.49 -1.13 -11.65
CA TYR A 591 -17.14 -2.33 -12.40
C TYR A 591 -15.93 -3.03 -11.75
N PRO A 592 -16.00 -4.36 -11.54
CA PRO A 592 -14.96 -5.06 -10.78
C PRO A 592 -13.59 -5.06 -11.46
N ASP A 593 -13.55 -5.12 -12.80
CA ASP A 593 -12.36 -5.41 -13.58
C ASP A 593 -11.67 -4.16 -14.14
N ASP A 594 -12.39 -3.05 -14.29
CA ASP A 594 -11.88 -1.82 -14.88
C ASP A 594 -12.50 -0.55 -14.25
N LEU A 595 -11.98 0.63 -14.62
CA LEU A 595 -12.50 1.95 -14.23
C LEU A 595 -13.52 2.46 -15.25
N ARG A 596 -14.46 1.62 -15.65
CA ARG A 596 -15.51 2.00 -16.61
C ARG A 596 -16.46 3.03 -16.01
N PRO A 597 -16.70 4.17 -16.68
CA PRO A 597 -17.65 5.18 -16.22
C PRO A 597 -19.08 4.64 -16.14
N MET A 598 -19.74 4.88 -15.02
CA MET A 598 -21.15 4.55 -14.79
C MET A 598 -22.02 5.78 -15.10
N LEU A 599 -22.28 6.05 -16.37
CA LEU A 599 -22.95 7.28 -16.83
C LEU A 599 -24.49 7.17 -16.93
N THR A 600 -25.03 5.96 -16.97
CA THR A 600 -26.46 5.70 -17.24
C THR A 600 -27.08 4.67 -16.29
N GLU A 601 -26.31 4.09 -15.40
CA GLU A 601 -26.67 2.93 -14.58
C GLU A 601 -27.62 3.29 -13.42
N PHE A 602 -27.88 4.56 -13.18
CA PHE A 602 -28.89 5.02 -12.22
C PHE A 602 -30.10 5.62 -12.96
N GLY A 603 -30.94 4.75 -13.52
CA GLY A 603 -32.16 5.20 -14.24
C GLY A 603 -31.88 6.15 -15.41
N GLY A 604 -30.79 5.92 -16.15
CA GLY A 604 -30.35 6.78 -17.25
C GLY A 604 -29.48 7.96 -16.80
N GLN A 605 -29.13 8.05 -15.52
CA GLN A 605 -28.28 9.09 -14.94
C GLN A 605 -26.96 8.49 -14.42
N PRO A 606 -25.92 9.33 -14.22
CA PRO A 606 -24.66 8.88 -13.66
C PRO A 606 -24.80 8.34 -12.22
N VAL A 607 -23.98 7.32 -11.90
CA VAL A 607 -23.85 6.81 -10.53
C VAL A 607 -22.84 7.64 -9.77
N SER A 608 -23.31 8.32 -8.76
CA SER A 608 -22.47 9.03 -7.79
C SER A 608 -22.62 8.44 -6.38
N GLY A 609 -21.78 8.82 -5.45
CA GLY A 609 -21.88 8.37 -4.06
C GLY A 609 -23.21 8.69 -3.40
N GLY A 610 -23.88 9.76 -3.81
CA GLY A 610 -25.21 10.15 -3.33
C GLY A 610 -26.38 9.42 -4.02
N THR A 611 -26.12 8.50 -4.96
CA THR A 611 -27.16 7.73 -5.67
C THR A 611 -27.16 6.26 -5.21
N LEU A 612 -26.75 5.32 -6.04
CA LEU A 612 -26.79 3.87 -5.72
C LEU A 612 -26.06 3.51 -4.43
N PRO A 613 -24.83 3.99 -4.13
CA PRO A 613 -24.18 3.65 -2.88
C PRO A 613 -24.94 4.09 -1.63
N ALA A 614 -25.49 5.32 -1.63
CA ALA A 614 -26.28 5.84 -0.51
C ALA A 614 -27.61 5.08 -0.33
N LEU A 615 -28.28 4.71 -1.43
CA LEU A 615 -29.51 3.91 -1.39
C LEU A 615 -29.25 2.49 -0.94
N LEU A 616 -28.18 1.85 -1.40
CA LEU A 616 -27.76 0.53 -0.96
C LEU A 616 -27.40 0.52 0.54
N TRP A 617 -26.67 1.53 0.99
CA TRP A 617 -26.38 1.72 2.39
C TRP A 617 -27.68 1.84 3.22
N LYS A 618 -28.62 2.66 2.78
CA LYS A 618 -29.92 2.84 3.42
C LYS A 618 -30.73 1.53 3.47
N ASP A 619 -30.84 0.80 2.35
CA ASP A 619 -31.57 -0.47 2.32
C ASP A 619 -30.97 -1.49 3.30
N PHE A 620 -29.65 -1.65 3.30
CA PHE A 620 -28.98 -2.52 4.24
C PHE A 620 -29.19 -2.08 5.69
N MET A 621 -28.98 -0.79 6.02
CA MET A 621 -29.13 -0.30 7.40
C MET A 621 -30.57 -0.41 7.89
N THR A 622 -31.57 -0.17 7.02
CA THR A 622 -32.98 -0.33 7.39
C THR A 622 -33.28 -1.78 7.80
N ARG A 623 -32.71 -2.78 7.11
CA ARG A 623 -32.84 -4.19 7.46
C ARG A 623 -32.06 -4.52 8.75
N ALA A 624 -30.81 -4.10 8.79
CA ALA A 624 -29.88 -4.42 9.87
C ALA A 624 -30.30 -3.86 11.23
N LEU A 625 -31.01 -2.73 11.24
CA LEU A 625 -31.43 -2.00 12.43
C LEU A 625 -32.93 -2.21 12.80
N GLY A 626 -33.66 -3.05 12.03
CA GLY A 626 -35.10 -3.20 12.18
C GLY A 626 -35.57 -3.59 13.58
N ASP A 627 -34.77 -4.39 14.32
CA ASP A 627 -35.07 -4.87 15.67
C ASP A 627 -34.21 -4.19 16.75
N VAL A 628 -33.47 -3.13 16.42
CA VAL A 628 -32.57 -2.41 17.32
C VAL A 628 -33.23 -1.10 17.78
N GLU A 629 -33.15 -0.79 19.06
CA GLU A 629 -33.61 0.50 19.58
C GLU A 629 -32.63 1.59 19.12
N PRO A 630 -33.12 2.68 18.49
CA PRO A 630 -32.27 3.78 18.05
C PRO A 630 -31.56 4.45 19.21
N THR A 631 -30.24 4.67 19.05
CA THR A 631 -29.49 5.56 19.93
C THR A 631 -29.06 6.83 19.17
N GLU A 632 -28.91 7.91 19.88
CA GLU A 632 -28.46 9.18 19.31
C GLU A 632 -26.95 9.31 19.49
N PHE A 633 -26.29 10.03 18.58
CA PHE A 633 -24.91 10.45 18.82
C PHE A 633 -24.85 11.40 20.00
N GLU A 634 -23.85 11.28 20.83
CA GLU A 634 -23.57 12.31 21.82
C GLU A 634 -23.13 13.60 21.11
N GLY A 635 -23.71 14.72 21.52
CA GLY A 635 -23.50 16.00 20.86
C GLY A 635 -22.03 16.45 20.83
N ALA A 636 -21.64 17.09 19.74
CA ALA A 636 -20.33 17.68 19.64
C ALA A 636 -20.14 18.83 20.63
N PRO A 637 -18.99 18.95 21.29
CA PRO A 637 -18.73 20.05 22.20
C PRO A 637 -18.59 21.37 21.43
N TYR A 638 -18.89 22.46 22.06
CA TYR A 638 -18.55 23.78 21.54
C TYR A 638 -17.03 23.98 21.68
N LEU A 639 -16.33 24.07 20.55
CA LEU A 639 -14.90 24.34 20.46
C LEU A 639 -14.70 25.83 20.13
N PRO A 640 -14.40 26.70 21.12
CA PRO A 640 -14.20 28.15 20.87
C PRO A 640 -12.99 28.32 19.93
N GLY A 641 -13.18 29.13 18.88
CA GLY A 641 -12.16 29.39 17.89
C GLY A 641 -11.41 30.71 18.16
N GLU A 642 -10.09 30.68 17.92
CA GLU A 642 -9.23 31.86 17.94
C GLU A 642 -8.62 32.09 16.57
N VAL A 643 -8.86 33.24 15.96
CA VAL A 643 -8.22 33.63 14.69
C VAL A 643 -6.76 33.95 14.96
N ARG A 644 -5.86 33.22 14.26
CA ARG A 644 -4.42 33.49 14.30
C ARG A 644 -3.87 33.63 12.88
N ARG A 645 -3.01 34.62 12.68
CA ARG A 645 -2.23 34.74 11.46
C ARG A 645 -0.97 33.88 11.59
N VAL A 646 -0.77 33.01 10.65
CA VAL A 646 0.37 32.08 10.65
C VAL A 646 1.12 32.12 9.32
N VAL A 647 2.41 31.81 9.38
CA VAL A 647 3.29 31.73 8.22
C VAL A 647 4.10 30.44 8.29
N ARG A 648 4.44 29.87 7.16
CA ARG A 648 5.29 28.67 7.09
C ARG A 648 6.77 29.07 7.15
N ARG A 649 7.46 28.69 8.24
CA ARG A 649 8.89 28.97 8.46
C ARG A 649 9.60 27.76 9.07
N GLY A 650 10.80 27.45 8.58
CA GLY A 650 11.62 26.35 9.13
C GLY A 650 10.95 24.97 9.06
N GLY A 651 10.10 24.73 8.04
CA GLY A 651 9.37 23.46 7.85
C GLY A 651 8.08 23.32 8.66
N GLY A 652 7.71 24.32 9.49
CA GLY A 652 6.48 24.33 10.30
C GLY A 652 5.68 25.63 10.19
N TRP A 653 4.44 25.61 10.73
CA TRP A 653 3.61 26.81 10.87
C TRP A 653 3.96 27.51 12.18
N LYS A 654 4.15 28.85 12.12
CA LYS A 654 4.46 29.72 13.25
C LYS A 654 3.55 30.93 13.24
N LEU A 655 3.34 31.53 14.41
CA LEU A 655 2.59 32.77 14.54
C LEU A 655 3.28 33.90 13.79
N ASP A 656 2.49 34.76 13.15
CA ASP A 656 2.99 36.01 12.54
C ASP A 656 3.41 37.02 13.62
N ASN A 657 4.60 37.60 13.44
CA ASN A 657 5.05 38.70 14.29
C ASN A 657 4.61 40.08 13.80
N GLY A 658 3.72 40.14 12.80
CA GLY A 658 3.23 41.39 12.19
C GLY A 658 4.01 41.82 10.93
N TYR A 659 5.14 41.20 10.63
CA TYR A 659 5.99 41.54 9.47
C TYR A 659 6.06 40.42 8.44
N CYS A 660 5.45 39.26 8.71
CA CYS A 660 5.62 38.11 7.83
C CYS A 660 4.81 38.27 6.53
N PRO A 661 5.44 38.24 5.35
CA PRO A 661 4.75 38.16 4.09
C PRO A 661 4.16 36.77 3.87
N GLY A 662 3.05 36.68 3.13
CA GLY A 662 2.40 35.40 2.79
C GLY A 662 1.72 34.69 3.97
N THR A 663 1.25 35.46 4.95
CA THR A 663 0.49 34.93 6.09
C THR A 663 -0.90 34.44 5.67
N VAL A 664 -1.39 33.40 6.34
CA VAL A 664 -2.77 32.93 6.24
C VAL A 664 -3.45 33.06 7.59
N SER A 665 -4.74 33.41 7.56
CA SER A 665 -5.57 33.46 8.76
C SER A 665 -6.24 32.12 8.98
N ILE A 666 -5.98 31.49 10.12
CA ILE A 666 -6.51 30.17 10.51
C ILE A 666 -7.25 30.35 11.82
N VAL A 667 -8.41 29.72 11.94
CA VAL A 667 -9.11 29.61 13.21
C VAL A 667 -8.57 28.37 13.93
N TYR A 668 -7.92 28.56 15.06
CA TYR A 668 -7.49 27.48 15.93
C TYR A 668 -8.47 27.25 17.05
N VAL A 669 -8.65 26.03 17.49
CA VAL A 669 -9.30 25.73 18.77
C VAL A 669 -8.51 26.44 19.89
N ALA A 670 -9.18 27.07 20.80
CA ALA A 670 -8.55 27.87 21.85
C ALA A 670 -7.42 27.09 22.55
N GLY A 671 -6.26 27.74 22.65
CA GLY A 671 -5.05 27.15 23.23
C GLY A 671 -4.31 26.11 22.37
N ARG A 672 -4.75 25.84 21.15
CA ARG A 672 -4.12 24.85 20.24
C ARG A 672 -3.39 25.46 19.03
N ALA A 673 -3.26 26.78 18.99
CA ALA A 673 -2.46 27.48 18.00
C ALA A 673 -0.95 27.15 18.16
N PRO A 674 -0.12 27.31 17.09
CA PRO A 674 1.32 27.17 17.21
C PRO A 674 1.89 28.05 18.34
N GLY A 675 2.76 27.48 19.18
CA GLY A 675 3.38 28.22 20.28
C GLY A 675 4.55 29.13 19.88
N GLU A 676 5.15 28.88 18.70
CA GLU A 676 6.30 29.64 18.23
C GLU A 676 5.89 30.80 17.33
N THR A 677 6.52 31.96 17.52
CA THR A 677 6.38 33.11 16.64
C THR A 677 7.50 33.11 15.59
N ALA A 678 7.18 33.41 14.34
CA ALA A 678 8.14 33.50 13.27
C ALA A 678 8.98 34.78 13.39
N GLU A 679 10.26 34.66 13.13
CA GLU A 679 11.16 35.82 12.96
C GLU A 679 11.08 36.29 11.52
N CYS A 680 10.28 37.31 11.25
CA CYS A 680 10.15 37.96 9.95
C CYS A 680 10.54 39.44 10.05
N TYR A 681 11.03 39.99 8.96
CA TYR A 681 11.47 41.35 8.86
C TYR A 681 10.63 42.16 7.85
N ALA A 682 10.42 43.42 8.09
CA ALA A 682 9.56 44.28 7.27
C ALA A 682 9.99 44.40 5.79
N ASN A 683 11.25 44.08 5.48
CA ASN A 683 11.81 44.12 4.14
C ASN A 683 11.84 42.73 3.45
N GLU A 684 11.20 41.71 4.00
CA GLU A 684 11.12 40.41 3.36
C GLU A 684 10.01 40.37 2.30
N VAL A 685 10.34 39.70 1.20
CA VAL A 685 9.40 39.46 0.09
C VAL A 685 9.34 37.99 -0.26
N SER A 686 8.18 37.55 -0.77
CA SER A 686 7.99 36.17 -1.22
C SER A 686 8.78 35.88 -2.48
N VAL A 687 9.50 34.76 -2.51
CA VAL A 687 10.26 34.29 -3.66
C VAL A 687 9.34 33.56 -4.64
N PRO A 688 9.09 34.10 -5.85
CA PRO A 688 8.28 33.43 -6.86
C PRO A 688 8.99 32.16 -7.36
N VAL A 689 8.20 31.12 -7.70
CA VAL A 689 8.74 29.93 -8.34
C VAL A 689 8.82 30.14 -9.84
N VAL A 690 10.04 30.12 -10.38
CA VAL A 690 10.33 30.36 -11.80
C VAL A 690 10.96 29.14 -12.50
N VAL A 691 11.00 27.98 -11.82
CA VAL A 691 11.48 26.73 -12.42
C VAL A 691 10.53 26.30 -13.55
N GLY A 692 11.11 25.90 -14.69
CA GLY A 692 10.34 25.53 -15.90
C GLY A 692 10.11 26.70 -16.87
N SER A 693 10.42 27.95 -16.50
CA SER A 693 10.35 29.12 -17.39
C SER A 693 11.68 29.36 -18.13
N THR A 694 11.65 30.21 -19.15
CA THR A 694 12.87 30.72 -19.76
C THR A 694 13.56 31.70 -18.81
N LEU A 695 14.87 31.93 -18.98
CA LEU A 695 15.63 32.89 -18.16
C LEU A 695 15.01 34.29 -18.20
N ASP A 696 14.57 34.75 -19.37
CA ASP A 696 13.99 36.09 -19.52
C ASP A 696 12.64 36.19 -18.79
N SER A 697 11.77 35.16 -18.93
CA SER A 697 10.53 35.09 -18.18
C SER A 697 10.76 35.02 -16.67
N ALA A 698 11.75 34.25 -16.22
CA ALA A 698 12.15 34.17 -14.82
C ALA A 698 12.60 35.51 -14.27
N ARG A 699 13.44 36.23 -15.00
CA ARG A 699 13.89 37.58 -14.63
C ARG A 699 12.75 38.58 -14.58
N SER A 700 11.87 38.55 -15.57
CA SER A 700 10.65 39.36 -15.59
C SER A 700 9.78 39.09 -14.38
N THR A 701 9.57 37.82 -14.01
CA THR A 701 8.82 37.46 -12.82
C THR A 701 9.49 37.92 -11.54
N LEU A 702 10.80 37.73 -11.40
CA LEU A 702 11.54 38.17 -10.22
C LEU A 702 11.60 39.70 -10.11
N SER A 703 11.55 40.43 -11.21
CA SER A 703 11.51 41.92 -11.20
C SER A 703 10.15 42.49 -10.77
N THR A 704 9.08 41.68 -10.74
CA THR A 704 7.78 42.11 -10.15
C THR A 704 7.83 42.21 -8.64
N VAL A 705 8.83 41.60 -8.01
CA VAL A 705 9.16 41.69 -6.59
C VAL A 705 10.61 42.25 -6.46
N PRO A 706 10.95 42.96 -5.40
CA PRO A 706 12.28 43.54 -5.24
C PRO A 706 13.34 42.46 -4.90
N LEU A 707 13.59 41.53 -5.82
CA LEU A 707 14.58 40.46 -5.70
C LEU A 707 15.52 40.50 -6.91
N ASP A 708 16.81 40.30 -6.66
CA ASP A 708 17.81 40.12 -7.69
C ASP A 708 17.87 38.65 -8.16
N SER A 709 18.55 38.43 -9.30
CA SER A 709 18.82 37.07 -9.77
C SER A 709 20.32 36.88 -10.08
N SER A 710 20.88 35.78 -9.61
CA SER A 710 22.18 35.26 -10.04
C SER A 710 21.99 34.00 -10.87
N VAL A 711 22.79 33.80 -11.91
CA VAL A 711 22.65 32.71 -12.87
C VAL A 711 23.84 31.76 -12.80
N ILE A 712 23.56 30.47 -12.64
CA ILE A 712 24.52 29.38 -12.81
C ILE A 712 24.15 28.62 -14.07
N LEU A 713 25.05 28.53 -15.02
CA LEU A 713 24.85 27.78 -16.24
C LEU A 713 25.22 26.31 -16.02
N ILE A 714 24.30 25.41 -16.40
CA ILE A 714 24.50 23.94 -16.35
C ILE A 714 24.23 23.34 -17.75
N PRO A 715 24.92 22.24 -18.14
CA PRO A 715 24.68 21.60 -19.44
C PRO A 715 23.26 21.02 -19.52
N ALA A 716 22.57 21.28 -20.62
CA ALA A 716 21.24 20.67 -20.85
C ALA A 716 21.38 19.14 -21.02
N GLU A 717 20.41 18.39 -20.52
CA GLU A 717 20.27 16.98 -20.82
C GLU A 717 20.05 16.77 -22.33
N ALA A 718 20.44 15.60 -22.84
CA ALA A 718 20.28 15.29 -24.25
C ALA A 718 18.79 15.41 -24.69
N GLY A 719 18.54 16.17 -25.75
CA GLY A 719 17.19 16.41 -26.28
C GLY A 719 16.37 17.47 -25.53
N LYS A 720 16.87 18.03 -24.42
CA LYS A 720 16.18 19.12 -23.67
C LYS A 720 16.58 20.49 -24.21
N ARG A 721 15.65 21.43 -24.06
CA ARG A 721 15.79 22.81 -24.53
C ARG A 721 16.78 23.60 -23.64
N PRO A 722 17.80 24.30 -24.21
CA PRO A 722 18.63 25.21 -23.43
C PRO A 722 17.89 26.53 -23.13
N GLY A 723 18.40 27.29 -22.17
CA GLY A 723 17.81 28.55 -21.73
C GLY A 723 16.68 28.43 -20.72
N MET A 724 16.43 27.20 -20.23
CA MET A 724 15.39 26.92 -19.25
C MET A 724 15.95 26.93 -17.83
N VAL A 725 15.21 27.51 -16.90
CA VAL A 725 15.47 27.41 -15.46
C VAL A 725 15.04 26.02 -14.98
N VAL A 726 15.97 25.16 -14.61
CA VAL A 726 15.72 23.80 -14.14
C VAL A 726 15.76 23.67 -12.62
N LYS A 727 16.38 24.63 -11.94
CA LYS A 727 16.44 24.72 -10.47
C LYS A 727 16.58 26.18 -10.07
N GLN A 728 16.02 26.53 -8.92
CA GLN A 728 16.27 27.83 -8.26
C GLN A 728 16.54 27.60 -6.78
N GLU A 729 17.34 28.48 -6.18
CA GLU A 729 17.65 28.48 -4.75
C GLU A 729 17.58 29.91 -4.19
N PRO A 730 16.72 30.14 -3.17
CA PRO A 730 15.74 29.17 -2.66
C PRO A 730 14.60 28.90 -3.66
N ARG A 731 13.98 27.70 -3.61
CA ARG A 731 12.88 27.33 -4.51
C ARG A 731 11.63 28.19 -4.29
N GLY A 732 11.45 28.69 -3.09
CA GLY A 732 10.36 29.52 -2.64
C GLY A 732 10.67 30.02 -1.22
N GLY A 733 9.67 30.47 -0.50
CA GLY A 733 9.85 31.04 0.83
C GLY A 733 10.03 32.55 0.74
N PHE A 734 10.92 33.11 1.57
CA PHE A 734 11.07 34.55 1.70
C PHE A 734 12.55 34.96 1.74
N LEU A 735 12.87 36.09 1.15
CA LEU A 735 14.18 36.73 1.20
C LEU A 735 14.02 38.20 1.53
N SER A 736 15.04 38.80 2.06
CA SER A 736 15.09 40.26 2.17
C SER A 736 15.08 40.91 0.78
N ALA A 737 14.39 42.04 0.64
CA ALA A 737 14.44 42.83 -0.60
C ALA A 737 15.87 43.10 -1.04
N GLY A 738 16.14 42.95 -2.33
CA GLY A 738 17.50 43.04 -2.93
C GLY A 738 18.34 41.77 -2.78
N ALA A 739 17.85 40.71 -2.12
CA ALA A 739 18.59 39.45 -2.06
C ALA A 739 18.54 38.69 -3.39
N PRO A 740 19.64 38.02 -3.83
CA PRO A 740 19.66 37.29 -5.07
C PRO A 740 18.98 35.90 -4.96
N VAL A 741 18.14 35.58 -5.94
CA VAL A 741 17.70 34.22 -6.21
C VAL A 741 18.65 33.55 -7.19
N GLN A 742 19.24 32.42 -6.82
CA GLN A 742 20.17 31.69 -7.67
C GLN A 742 19.39 30.82 -8.65
N LEU A 743 19.57 31.06 -9.95
CA LEU A 743 18.89 30.32 -11.01
C LEU A 743 19.86 29.39 -11.73
N TYR A 744 19.56 28.12 -11.78
CA TYR A 744 20.30 27.13 -12.56
C TYR A 744 19.66 27.01 -13.93
N VAL A 745 20.38 27.55 -14.95
CA VAL A 745 19.84 27.67 -16.30
C VAL A 745 20.59 26.76 -17.25
N THR A 746 19.87 26.01 -18.04
CA THR A 746 20.45 25.09 -19.01
C THR A 746 21.12 25.86 -20.15
N HIS A 747 22.35 25.48 -20.50
CA HIS A 747 23.02 25.93 -21.73
C HIS A 747 23.17 24.76 -22.71
N ALA A 748 23.41 25.07 -23.99
CA ALA A 748 23.67 24.05 -25.00
C ALA A 748 24.86 23.19 -24.59
N ARG A 749 24.72 21.89 -24.66
CA ARG A 749 25.83 20.97 -24.37
C ARG A 749 26.89 21.08 -25.44
N ASP A 750 28.15 21.27 -25.05
CA ASP A 750 29.24 21.35 -25.97
C ASP A 750 29.32 20.07 -26.87
N GLY A 751 29.48 20.29 -28.16
CA GLY A 751 29.63 19.23 -29.15
C GLY A 751 28.35 18.56 -29.64
N VAL A 752 27.14 19.00 -29.23
CA VAL A 752 25.84 18.46 -29.75
C VAL A 752 24.91 19.61 -30.18
N VAL A 753 24.02 19.30 -31.13
CA VAL A 753 22.97 20.21 -31.58
C VAL A 753 21.91 20.35 -30.48
N PRO A 754 21.59 21.58 -30.03
CA PRO A 754 20.57 21.82 -29.03
C PRO A 754 19.14 21.68 -29.58
N ASN A 755 18.16 21.45 -28.68
CA ASN A 755 16.75 21.60 -29.04
C ASN A 755 16.42 23.10 -29.07
N LEU A 756 16.10 23.63 -30.24
CA LEU A 756 15.80 25.03 -30.48
C LEU A 756 14.33 25.29 -30.76
N VAL A 757 13.51 24.26 -30.97
CA VAL A 757 12.07 24.39 -31.19
C VAL A 757 11.41 25.09 -30.01
N GLY A 758 10.61 26.11 -30.29
CA GLY A 758 9.97 26.98 -29.30
C GLY A 758 10.89 28.05 -28.70
N SER A 759 12.18 28.16 -29.09
CA SER A 759 13.05 29.28 -28.72
C SER A 759 12.78 30.54 -29.57
N SER A 760 13.21 31.71 -29.09
CA SER A 760 13.21 32.90 -29.97
C SER A 760 14.21 32.72 -31.11
N GLU A 761 13.95 33.31 -32.26
CA GLU A 761 14.90 33.30 -33.41
C GLU A 761 16.27 33.84 -33.00
N ILE A 762 16.29 34.92 -32.18
CA ILE A 762 17.51 35.56 -31.71
C ILE A 762 18.37 34.61 -30.89
N ASP A 763 17.77 33.95 -29.91
CA ASP A 763 18.44 33.00 -29.03
C ASP A 763 18.91 31.75 -29.80
N ALA A 764 18.08 31.22 -30.67
CA ALA A 764 18.41 30.06 -31.50
C ALA A 764 19.64 30.35 -32.37
N ARG A 765 19.67 31.51 -33.03
CA ARG A 765 20.83 31.95 -33.82
C ARG A 765 22.09 32.15 -32.95
N ALA A 766 21.96 32.72 -31.77
CA ALA A 766 23.07 32.93 -30.82
C ALA A 766 23.67 31.58 -30.40
N GLN A 767 22.85 30.60 -30.03
CA GLN A 767 23.28 29.27 -29.62
C GLN A 767 23.99 28.53 -30.75
N LEU A 768 23.42 28.55 -31.97
CA LEU A 768 24.06 27.90 -33.13
C LEU A 768 25.41 28.54 -33.48
N ARG A 769 25.52 29.86 -33.36
CA ARG A 769 26.80 30.56 -33.58
C ARG A 769 27.87 30.19 -32.53
N ALA A 770 27.46 30.05 -31.26
CA ALA A 770 28.35 29.62 -30.17
C ALA A 770 28.94 28.24 -30.44
N LEU A 771 28.15 27.34 -31.06
CA LEU A 771 28.56 25.99 -31.47
C LEU A 771 29.28 25.98 -32.85
N ARG A 772 29.55 27.14 -33.48
CA ARG A 772 30.11 27.30 -34.83
C ARG A 772 29.27 26.61 -35.92
N LEU A 773 27.95 26.52 -35.71
CA LEU A 773 26.96 26.01 -36.68
C LEU A 773 26.42 27.18 -37.53
N ARG A 774 25.94 26.88 -38.74
CA ARG A 774 25.41 27.88 -39.67
C ARG A 774 23.87 27.83 -39.71
N PRO A 775 23.17 28.80 -39.07
CA PRO A 775 21.72 28.85 -39.14
C PRO A 775 21.24 29.30 -40.52
N MET A 776 20.27 28.59 -41.08
CA MET A 776 19.48 28.94 -42.24
C MET A 776 18.02 29.10 -41.78
N VAL A 777 17.45 30.30 -41.95
CA VAL A 777 16.07 30.55 -41.45
C VAL A 777 15.12 30.62 -42.61
N ALA A 778 14.00 29.90 -42.48
CA ALA A 778 12.83 30.00 -43.29
C ALA A 778 11.66 30.48 -42.42
N TYR A 779 10.71 31.22 -42.99
CA TYR A 779 9.56 31.74 -42.25
C TYR A 779 8.29 31.04 -42.70
N GLU A 780 7.44 30.64 -41.76
CA GLU A 780 6.10 30.04 -42.01
C GLU A 780 5.07 30.72 -41.10
N PRO A 781 3.74 30.63 -41.44
CA PRO A 781 2.71 31.14 -40.58
C PRO A 781 2.76 30.54 -39.18
N GLY A 782 2.75 31.40 -38.12
CA GLY A 782 2.86 30.93 -36.73
C GLY A 782 3.23 32.05 -35.76
N PRO A 783 3.45 31.70 -34.48
CA PRO A 783 3.84 32.65 -33.45
C PRO A 783 5.10 33.42 -33.88
N THR A 784 5.01 34.74 -33.96
CA THR A 784 6.08 35.62 -34.53
C THR A 784 7.39 35.48 -33.74
N GLY A 785 8.47 35.19 -34.49
CA GLY A 785 9.81 35.07 -33.93
C GLY A 785 10.12 33.82 -33.14
N VAL A 786 9.25 32.84 -33.14
CA VAL A 786 9.42 31.55 -32.45
C VAL A 786 9.85 30.47 -33.44
N VAL A 787 10.84 29.65 -33.08
CA VAL A 787 11.28 28.49 -33.88
C VAL A 787 10.22 27.41 -33.81
N LEU A 788 9.63 27.07 -34.94
CA LEU A 788 8.59 26.02 -35.09
C LEU A 788 9.21 24.65 -35.35
N GLU A 789 10.32 24.62 -36.13
CA GLU A 789 10.98 23.37 -36.54
C GLU A 789 12.48 23.57 -36.73
N GLN A 790 13.26 22.52 -36.52
CA GLN A 790 14.69 22.44 -36.84
C GLN A 790 15.02 21.18 -37.64
N SER A 791 15.89 21.30 -38.65
CA SER A 791 16.19 20.23 -39.60
C SER A 791 17.16 19.15 -39.13
N VAL A 792 17.77 19.33 -37.98
CA VAL A 792 18.72 18.37 -37.36
C VAL A 792 18.20 18.06 -35.97
N GLU A 793 18.07 16.78 -35.66
CA GLU A 793 17.59 16.33 -34.35
C GLU A 793 18.47 16.79 -33.20
N PRO A 794 17.88 17.17 -32.07
CA PRO A 794 18.62 17.51 -30.86
C PRO A 794 19.47 16.32 -30.39
N GLY A 795 20.71 16.59 -29.92
CA GLY A 795 21.62 15.54 -29.45
C GLY A 795 22.58 14.99 -30.53
N VAL A 796 22.36 15.30 -31.80
CA VAL A 796 23.30 14.95 -32.87
C VAL A 796 24.62 15.74 -32.71
N ALA A 797 25.76 15.12 -33.03
CA ALA A 797 27.07 15.75 -32.91
C ALA A 797 27.16 17.07 -33.74
N ALA A 798 27.47 18.19 -33.08
CA ALA A 798 27.61 19.50 -33.68
C ALA A 798 28.97 19.60 -34.37
N LYS A 799 29.07 19.29 -35.66
CA LYS A 799 30.28 19.48 -36.43
C LYS A 799 30.40 20.94 -36.88
N PRO A 800 31.51 21.64 -36.63
CA PRO A 800 31.70 23.00 -37.07
C PRO A 800 31.37 23.18 -38.57
N GLY A 801 30.55 24.19 -38.89
CA GLY A 801 30.12 24.47 -40.27
C GLY A 801 28.86 23.74 -40.71
N LEU A 802 28.29 22.83 -39.89
CA LEU A 802 27.01 22.17 -40.18
C LEU A 802 25.92 23.23 -40.41
N ARG A 803 25.19 23.12 -41.50
CA ARG A 803 24.05 23.98 -41.81
C ARG A 803 22.80 23.41 -41.16
N LEU A 804 22.09 24.24 -40.38
CA LEU A 804 20.88 23.86 -39.69
C LEU A 804 19.76 24.84 -40.10
N ARG A 805 18.68 24.26 -40.75
CA ARG A 805 17.50 25.04 -41.11
C ARG A 805 16.61 25.16 -39.89
N LEU A 806 16.18 26.38 -39.60
CA LEU A 806 15.16 26.73 -38.62
C LEU A 806 13.95 27.24 -39.38
N VAL A 807 12.76 26.72 -39.05
CA VAL A 807 11.49 27.30 -39.46
C VAL A 807 11.03 28.21 -38.33
N VAL A 808 10.81 29.48 -38.63
CA VAL A 808 10.43 30.51 -37.64
C VAL A 808 9.05 31.05 -37.96
N GLY A 809 8.18 31.16 -36.96
CA GLY A 809 6.85 31.69 -37.08
C GLY A 809 6.87 33.18 -37.51
N ARG A 810 5.99 33.57 -38.45
CA ARG A 810 5.76 34.95 -38.84
C ARG A 810 4.25 35.18 -38.89
N SER A 811 3.77 36.31 -38.36
CA SER A 811 2.36 36.73 -38.51
C SER A 811 2.01 36.87 -39.99
N THR A 812 0.93 36.26 -40.41
CA THR A 812 0.28 36.58 -41.67
C THR A 812 -0.52 37.83 -41.40
N SER A 813 0.06 38.99 -41.75
CA SER A 813 -0.70 40.26 -41.81
C SER A 813 -1.64 40.24 -43.02
#